data_85fecd743e6a689b3954a965dc4a9c26
#
_entry.id   85fecd743e6a689b3954a965dc4a9c26
#
_cell.length_a   1.000
_cell.length_b   1.000
_cell.length_c   1.000
_cell.angle_alpha   90.00
_cell.angle_beta   90.00
_cell.angle_gamma   90.00
#
_symmetry.space_group_name_H-M   'P 1'
#
loop_
_entity.id
_entity.type
_entity.pdbx_description
1 polymer ?
#
loop_
_entity_poly.entity_id
_entity_poly.type
_entity_poly.pdbx_seq_one_letter_code
_entity_poly.pdbx_strand_id
1 'polypeptide(L)'
;MYSLIKKSISTIALSTLAITSLPTYSVSSQTTEEYGARKYFINNNIENIKNIENKSFDLVQNLNTKILEKENIETLSGTVVDFTKEATVTSNSTIPNGLIIEKSNINITAGKGYDLSSEMGSEYVKALEKGTIIVSYKSTSNNSIQSLVSIGNNTSGNRDRHFHIYITNTGEVGMELRNTDSVLKYTLSRPAAVRSIYKNNLVFNTIAFKADPNNKQYKIFANGELLATLNTDVYKFINDITGVNNVMLGGTVRDGVIAYPFGGTIGNVKIYNEILTDEALKAETGATTYGKNIFYAGDSTKSNYFRIPSLLSLSSGTVVSAADARYGGTHDSKSNIDIAFSKSLDGGITWKNPTIPLQFNDYVAKNIDWPRDSIGKNVQIQGSASFIDPVLLEDKETKRLFIFADAMPAGIGSSNASTGSGYKDIAGKKYMKLRWHQDGSSTYNYSIRENGVIYNDVTNLPTEYKIDGDYNLYKNGIALLCKQYDYNFSGTTLLETVTNVDVNMNVFYKDSLFKVFPTTYLAMKYSDDEGETWSNLNIVSSFKPENSKFLVLGPGVGKQISKGQYKGRLIVPLYSSSYAELGFMYSDDHGQTWNYVAADNRNTGSTAEAQIVEMPDGSLKSYLRTGSGVIAEVTSINGGETWSDRVTVPNMHTTSYGTQLSVINYSGLIDGKEAIILSAPDSSSARINGKIWIGLINDTGASGINKYSIEWKYCYSVDSSNMGYSYSCLTELPNGDIGLLYEKYDSWSRNELHLKNILKYETFSINELKKPISN
;
A
#
# COMPACT_ATOMS: atom_id res chain seq x y z
N MET A 1 -5.39 -46.97 0.85
CA MET A 1 -5.64 -45.99 -0.18
C MET A 1 -5.17 -44.60 0.25
N TYR A 2 -5.62 -44.02 1.35
CA TYR A 2 -5.18 -42.70 1.88
C TYR A 2 -3.66 -42.59 2.14
N SER A 3 -3.02 -43.67 2.59
CA SER A 3 -1.57 -43.76 2.82
C SER A 3 -0.75 -43.78 1.52
N LEU A 4 -1.28 -44.30 0.43
CA LEU A 4 -0.65 -44.32 -0.88
C LEU A 4 -0.76 -42.94 -1.57
N ILE A 5 -1.88 -42.24 -1.40
CA ILE A 5 -2.10 -40.91 -1.90
C ILE A 5 -1.16 -39.91 -1.19
N LYS A 6 -1.01 -40.01 0.14
CA LYS A 6 -0.04 -39.21 0.89
C LYS A 6 1.42 -39.45 0.46
N LYS A 7 1.80 -40.68 0.12
CA LYS A 7 3.13 -41.00 -0.39
C LYS A 7 3.36 -40.40 -1.80
N SER A 8 2.35 -40.45 -2.67
CA SER A 8 2.44 -39.87 -4.01
C SER A 8 2.52 -38.33 -3.99
N ILE A 9 1.76 -37.67 -3.12
CA ILE A 9 1.80 -36.21 -2.94
C ILE A 9 3.15 -35.77 -2.32
N SER A 10 3.70 -36.53 -1.35
CA SER A 10 5.02 -36.23 -0.79
C SER A 10 6.16 -36.44 -1.79
N THR A 11 6.02 -37.40 -2.71
CA THR A 11 7.04 -37.63 -3.77
C THR A 11 7.01 -36.53 -4.84
N ILE A 12 5.82 -36.02 -5.17
CA ILE A 12 5.69 -34.87 -6.09
C ILE A 12 6.20 -33.58 -5.44
N ALA A 13 5.91 -33.36 -4.15
CA ALA A 13 6.45 -32.21 -3.40
C ALA A 13 7.98 -32.26 -3.25
N LEU A 14 8.56 -33.46 -3.06
CA LEU A 14 10.01 -33.61 -3.00
C LEU A 14 10.69 -33.41 -4.37
N SER A 15 10.06 -33.76 -5.48
CA SER A 15 10.60 -33.49 -6.83
C SER A 15 10.57 -32.01 -7.18
N THR A 16 9.54 -31.27 -6.72
CA THR A 16 9.46 -29.81 -6.89
C THR A 16 10.48 -29.07 -6.01
N LEU A 17 10.75 -29.54 -4.80
CA LEU A 17 11.77 -28.97 -3.92
C LEU A 17 13.21 -29.21 -4.44
N ALA A 18 13.47 -30.31 -5.13
CA ALA A 18 14.78 -30.61 -5.71
C ALA A 18 15.15 -29.75 -6.92
N ILE A 19 14.16 -29.11 -7.57
CA ILE A 19 14.36 -28.20 -8.70
C ILE A 19 14.71 -26.78 -8.24
N THR A 20 14.34 -26.38 -7.03
CA THR A 20 14.62 -25.05 -6.47
C THR A 20 16.00 -24.90 -5.81
N SER A 21 16.83 -25.97 -5.76
CA SER A 21 18.14 -25.96 -5.09
C SER A 21 19.34 -26.09 -6.03
N LEU A 22 19.23 -25.68 -7.29
CA LEU A 22 20.38 -25.62 -8.19
C LEU A 22 21.24 -24.37 -7.92
N PRO A 23 22.57 -24.50 -7.80
CA PRO A 23 23.43 -23.37 -7.47
C PRO A 23 23.51 -22.40 -8.66
N THR A 24 23.45 -21.11 -8.36
CA THR A 24 23.73 -20.00 -9.28
C THR A 24 25.22 -19.99 -9.62
N TYR A 25 25.55 -20.25 -10.89
CA TYR A 25 26.92 -20.06 -11.40
C TYR A 25 27.07 -18.69 -12.04
N SER A 26 28.09 -17.95 -11.63
CA SER A 26 28.51 -16.71 -12.28
C SER A 26 29.11 -17.00 -13.64
N VAL A 27 28.67 -16.28 -14.68
CA VAL A 27 29.14 -16.43 -16.04
C VAL A 27 30.40 -15.60 -16.26
N SER A 28 31.55 -16.25 -16.49
CA SER A 28 32.70 -15.64 -17.14
C SER A 28 32.66 -15.97 -18.64
N SER A 29 33.08 -15.04 -19.49
CA SER A 29 33.01 -15.08 -20.95
C SER A 29 33.63 -16.36 -21.55
N GLN A 30 32.84 -17.14 -22.30
CA GLN A 30 33.29 -18.29 -23.07
C GLN A 30 32.68 -18.33 -24.50
N THR A 31 33.32 -19.05 -25.40
CA THR A 31 33.16 -19.04 -26.86
C THR A 31 31.81 -19.55 -27.40
N THR A 32 31.46 -19.14 -28.61
CA THR A 32 30.19 -19.38 -29.31
C THR A 32 29.76 -20.86 -29.45
N GLU A 33 30.66 -21.83 -29.43
CA GLU A 33 30.34 -23.26 -29.52
C GLU A 33 29.76 -23.83 -28.22
N GLU A 34 30.25 -23.37 -27.06
CA GLU A 34 29.73 -23.77 -25.76
C GLU A 34 28.32 -23.22 -25.52
N TYR A 35 27.97 -22.08 -26.11
CA TYR A 35 26.64 -21.47 -26.01
C TYR A 35 25.57 -22.30 -26.76
N GLY A 36 25.92 -22.89 -27.90
CA GLY A 36 25.05 -23.79 -28.66
C GLY A 36 24.73 -25.08 -27.89
N ALA A 37 25.73 -25.69 -27.29
CA ALA A 37 25.57 -26.93 -26.50
C ALA A 37 24.76 -26.71 -25.23
N ARG A 38 24.95 -25.60 -24.54
CA ARG A 38 24.15 -25.23 -23.36
C ARG A 38 22.68 -24.93 -23.69
N LYS A 39 22.43 -24.25 -24.80
CA LYS A 39 21.05 -23.97 -25.26
C LYS A 39 20.33 -25.27 -25.65
N TYR A 40 21.01 -26.23 -26.26
CA TYR A 40 20.46 -27.54 -26.58
C TYR A 40 20.15 -28.36 -25.32
N PHE A 41 21.03 -28.32 -24.33
CA PHE A 41 20.84 -29.02 -23.03
C PHE A 41 19.68 -28.40 -22.22
N ILE A 42 19.56 -27.08 -22.18
CA ILE A 42 18.46 -26.39 -21.49
C ILE A 42 17.14 -26.67 -22.21
N ASN A 43 17.08 -26.58 -23.53
CA ASN A 43 15.84 -26.86 -24.28
C ASN A 43 15.36 -28.31 -24.12
N ASN A 44 16.25 -29.30 -24.14
CA ASN A 44 15.91 -30.70 -23.94
C ASN A 44 15.42 -30.98 -22.49
N ASN A 45 15.97 -30.27 -21.50
CA ASN A 45 15.50 -30.40 -20.13
C ASN A 45 14.12 -29.76 -19.92
N ILE A 46 13.85 -28.62 -20.58
CA ILE A 46 12.51 -27.98 -20.54
C ILE A 46 11.46 -28.86 -21.23
N GLU A 47 11.80 -29.51 -22.35
CA GLU A 47 10.90 -30.43 -23.05
C GLU A 47 10.63 -31.69 -22.21
N ASN A 48 11.64 -32.23 -21.51
CA ASN A 48 11.48 -33.34 -20.57
C ASN A 48 10.62 -32.96 -19.36
N ILE A 49 10.75 -31.76 -18.81
CA ILE A 49 9.93 -31.25 -17.72
C ILE A 49 8.46 -31.13 -18.18
N LYS A 50 8.20 -30.53 -19.34
CA LYS A 50 6.84 -30.44 -19.91
C LYS A 50 6.21 -31.81 -20.16
N ASN A 51 7.01 -32.80 -20.62
CA ASN A 51 6.53 -34.17 -20.79
C ASN A 51 6.22 -34.87 -19.47
N ILE A 52 6.92 -34.56 -18.39
CA ILE A 52 6.63 -35.08 -17.04
C ILE A 52 5.36 -34.42 -16.48
N GLU A 53 5.18 -33.11 -16.68
CA GLU A 53 3.96 -32.39 -16.25
C GLU A 53 2.72 -32.89 -16.99
N ASN A 54 2.79 -33.08 -18.31
CA ASN A 54 1.68 -33.61 -19.10
C ASN A 54 1.34 -35.06 -18.69
N LYS A 55 2.33 -35.93 -18.47
CA LYS A 55 2.08 -37.31 -17.99
C LYS A 55 1.50 -37.32 -16.57
N SER A 56 1.89 -36.38 -15.72
CA SER A 56 1.34 -36.24 -14.37
C SER A 56 -0.12 -35.80 -14.41
N PHE A 57 -0.44 -34.85 -15.31
CA PHE A 57 -1.81 -34.37 -15.53
C PHE A 57 -2.73 -35.48 -16.05
N ASP A 58 -2.27 -36.24 -17.04
CA ASP A 58 -3.00 -37.40 -17.58
C ASP A 58 -3.20 -38.52 -16.54
N LEU A 59 -2.23 -38.73 -15.63
CA LEU A 59 -2.34 -39.70 -14.56
C LEU A 59 -3.40 -39.27 -13.52
N VAL A 60 -3.48 -37.96 -13.20
CA VAL A 60 -4.48 -37.41 -12.29
C VAL A 60 -5.87 -37.45 -12.92
N GLN A 61 -6.02 -37.15 -14.20
CA GLN A 61 -7.29 -37.27 -14.94
C GLN A 61 -7.76 -38.72 -14.99
N ASN A 62 -6.88 -39.66 -15.32
CA ASN A 62 -7.21 -41.09 -15.34
C ASN A 62 -7.56 -41.66 -13.96
N LEU A 63 -6.93 -41.17 -12.87
CA LEU A 63 -7.28 -41.51 -11.51
C LEU A 63 -8.67 -40.98 -11.11
N ASN A 64 -8.97 -39.73 -11.46
CA ASN A 64 -10.27 -39.14 -11.20
C ASN A 64 -11.39 -39.84 -11.97
N THR A 65 -11.15 -40.20 -13.24
CA THR A 65 -12.12 -40.97 -14.03
C THR A 65 -12.38 -42.36 -13.41
N LYS A 66 -11.31 -43.06 -12.96
CA LYS A 66 -11.46 -44.36 -12.28
C LYS A 66 -12.13 -44.29 -10.90
N ILE A 67 -11.95 -43.16 -10.19
CA ILE A 67 -12.66 -42.92 -8.93
C ILE A 67 -14.14 -42.71 -9.19
N LEU A 68 -14.48 -41.86 -10.19
CA LEU A 68 -15.89 -41.64 -10.59
C LEU A 68 -16.57 -42.91 -11.12
N GLU A 69 -15.86 -43.74 -11.90
CA GLU A 69 -16.38 -45.05 -12.34
C GLU A 69 -16.64 -46.01 -11.17
N LYS A 70 -15.80 -45.97 -10.12
CA LYS A 70 -15.97 -46.78 -8.94
C LYS A 70 -17.11 -46.33 -8.03
N GLU A 71 -17.31 -45.03 -7.90
CA GLU A 71 -18.46 -44.48 -7.18
C GLU A 71 -19.78 -44.79 -7.90
N ASN A 72 -19.82 -44.77 -9.23
CA ASN A 72 -21.00 -45.18 -10.00
C ASN A 72 -21.32 -46.68 -9.89
N ILE A 73 -20.34 -47.53 -9.66
CA ILE A 73 -20.57 -48.97 -9.45
C ILE A 73 -21.10 -49.26 -8.04
N GLU A 74 -20.69 -48.49 -7.03
CA GLU A 74 -21.20 -48.65 -5.65
C GLU A 74 -22.63 -48.08 -5.49
N THR A 75 -23.06 -47.12 -6.30
CA THR A 75 -24.44 -46.63 -6.31
C THR A 75 -25.44 -47.57 -6.99
N LEU A 76 -24.97 -48.62 -7.72
CA LEU A 76 -25.84 -49.61 -8.35
C LEU A 76 -26.09 -50.84 -7.45
N SER A 77 -25.44 -50.97 -6.30
CA SER A 77 -25.68 -52.04 -5.33
C SER A 77 -26.59 -51.59 -4.18
N GLY A 78 -27.84 -51.27 -4.50
CA GLY A 78 -29.05 -51.12 -3.71
C GLY A 78 -28.98 -51.13 -2.17
N THR A 79 -28.21 -50.25 -1.53
CA THR A 79 -28.37 -49.98 -0.11
C THR A 79 -28.81 -48.52 0.04
N VAL A 80 -30.08 -48.30 0.25
CA VAL A 80 -30.65 -47.01 0.65
C VAL A 80 -30.08 -46.69 2.03
N VAL A 81 -29.17 -45.72 2.11
CA VAL A 81 -28.73 -45.17 3.39
C VAL A 81 -29.85 -44.25 3.89
N ASP A 82 -30.53 -44.70 4.92
CA ASP A 82 -31.57 -43.92 5.60
C ASP A 82 -30.94 -42.79 6.41
N PHE A 83 -31.00 -41.58 5.91
CA PHE A 83 -30.50 -40.38 6.58
C PHE A 83 -31.37 -39.89 7.75
N THR A 84 -32.37 -40.66 8.19
CA THR A 84 -33.25 -40.27 9.32
C THR A 84 -32.78 -40.82 10.67
N LYS A 85 -31.65 -41.54 10.74
CA LYS A 85 -31.09 -41.95 12.02
C LYS A 85 -30.14 -40.86 12.56
N GLU A 86 -30.56 -40.22 13.65
CA GLU A 86 -29.69 -39.42 14.49
C GLU A 86 -28.41 -40.18 14.83
N ALA A 87 -27.28 -39.71 14.35
CA ALA A 87 -25.99 -40.19 14.79
C ALA A 87 -25.82 -39.79 16.26
N THR A 88 -25.95 -40.79 17.15
CA THR A 88 -25.51 -40.61 18.54
C THR A 88 -24.02 -40.31 18.55
N VAL A 89 -23.67 -39.07 18.79
CA VAL A 89 -22.27 -38.62 18.96
C VAL A 89 -21.71 -39.31 20.20
N THR A 90 -20.93 -40.37 20.01
CA THR A 90 -20.12 -40.92 21.10
C THR A 90 -19.04 -39.90 21.47
N SER A 91 -18.85 -39.69 22.77
CA SER A 91 -18.07 -38.65 23.42
C SER A 91 -16.55 -38.66 23.20
N ASN A 92 -16.07 -39.16 22.03
CA ASN A 92 -14.65 -39.21 21.66
C ASN A 92 -14.34 -38.67 20.26
N SER A 93 -15.16 -37.77 19.71
CA SER A 93 -14.80 -37.08 18.47
C SER A 93 -13.79 -35.95 18.75
N THR A 94 -12.56 -36.11 18.29
CA THR A 94 -11.56 -35.03 18.29
C THR A 94 -12.08 -33.88 17.44
N ILE A 95 -12.12 -32.65 18.00
CA ILE A 95 -12.47 -31.43 17.26
C ILE A 95 -11.48 -31.26 16.10
N PRO A 96 -11.95 -31.09 14.85
CA PRO A 96 -11.06 -30.92 13.72
C PRO A 96 -10.27 -29.59 13.84
N ASN A 97 -9.01 -29.56 13.40
CA ASN A 97 -8.22 -28.33 13.31
C ASN A 97 -8.62 -27.56 12.06
N GLY A 98 -8.75 -26.23 12.18
CA GLY A 98 -8.99 -25.33 11.07
C GLY A 98 -10.33 -24.60 11.10
N LEU A 99 -10.80 -24.19 9.94
CA LEU A 99 -12.06 -23.46 9.77
C LEU A 99 -13.26 -24.36 10.05
N ILE A 100 -14.11 -23.93 11.00
CA ILE A 100 -15.30 -24.69 11.45
C ILE A 100 -16.58 -24.10 10.84
N ILE A 101 -16.73 -22.77 10.88
CA ILE A 101 -17.89 -22.05 10.33
C ILE A 101 -17.40 -20.93 9.43
N GLU A 102 -18.02 -20.83 8.25
CA GLU A 102 -17.92 -19.66 7.39
C GLU A 102 -19.31 -19.29 6.85
N LYS A 103 -19.72 -18.03 7.02
CA LYS A 103 -20.97 -17.47 6.49
C LYS A 103 -20.73 -16.06 5.97
N SER A 104 -21.46 -15.68 4.94
CA SER A 104 -21.30 -14.38 4.29
C SER A 104 -22.62 -13.71 3.97
N ASN A 105 -22.60 -12.39 3.85
CA ASN A 105 -23.70 -11.54 3.37
C ASN A 105 -25.01 -11.73 4.17
N ILE A 106 -24.94 -11.71 5.49
CA ILE A 106 -26.09 -11.88 6.37
C ILE A 106 -26.62 -10.50 6.77
N ASN A 107 -27.84 -10.17 6.35
CA ASN A 107 -28.53 -8.96 6.79
C ASN A 107 -29.30 -9.22 8.10
N ILE A 108 -29.05 -8.41 9.11
CA ILE A 108 -29.63 -8.56 10.45
C ILE A 108 -30.45 -7.33 10.79
N THR A 109 -31.74 -7.54 11.10
CA THR A 109 -32.58 -6.53 11.71
C THR A 109 -32.30 -6.48 13.21
N ALA A 110 -32.09 -5.31 13.77
CA ALA A 110 -31.82 -5.15 15.20
C ALA A 110 -32.89 -5.84 16.06
N GLY A 111 -32.45 -6.65 17.02
CA GLY A 111 -33.32 -7.44 17.92
C GLY A 111 -33.80 -8.79 17.34
N LYS A 112 -33.44 -9.15 16.13
CA LYS A 112 -33.78 -10.48 15.56
C LYS A 112 -32.62 -11.48 15.67
N GLY A 113 -31.38 -11.02 15.52
CA GLY A 113 -30.21 -11.88 15.45
C GLY A 113 -30.25 -12.89 14.27
N TYR A 114 -29.23 -13.71 14.17
CA TYR A 114 -29.15 -14.83 13.22
C TYR A 114 -28.53 -16.04 13.96
N ASP A 115 -29.34 -17.07 14.15
CA ASP A 115 -28.97 -18.25 14.94
C ASP A 115 -28.17 -19.25 14.08
N LEU A 116 -26.95 -19.55 14.50
CA LEU A 116 -26.06 -20.55 13.91
C LEU A 116 -26.06 -21.87 14.67
N SER A 117 -26.87 -22.04 15.71
CA SER A 117 -26.78 -23.19 16.62
C SER A 117 -27.08 -24.54 15.98
N SER A 118 -27.80 -24.55 14.85
CA SER A 118 -28.12 -25.72 14.04
C SER A 118 -27.22 -25.90 12.82
N GLU A 119 -26.29 -24.97 12.55
CA GLU A 119 -25.38 -25.07 11.44
C GLU A 119 -24.34 -26.17 11.66
N MET A 120 -23.91 -26.80 10.57
CA MET A 120 -22.84 -27.81 10.60
C MET A 120 -21.56 -27.14 11.17
N GLY A 121 -20.96 -27.78 12.16
CA GLY A 121 -19.79 -27.25 12.87
C GLY A 121 -20.11 -26.50 14.16
N SER A 122 -21.38 -26.13 14.42
CA SER A 122 -21.76 -25.39 15.65
C SER A 122 -21.43 -26.16 16.93
N GLU A 123 -21.46 -27.48 16.92
CA GLU A 123 -21.10 -28.30 18.08
C GLU A 123 -19.62 -28.13 18.45
N TYR A 124 -18.74 -28.00 17.45
CA TYR A 124 -17.33 -27.71 17.70
C TYR A 124 -17.12 -26.30 18.24
N VAL A 125 -17.90 -25.30 17.75
CA VAL A 125 -17.85 -23.92 18.27
C VAL A 125 -18.26 -23.87 19.74
N LYS A 126 -19.28 -24.63 20.13
CA LYS A 126 -19.75 -24.71 21.52
C LYS A 126 -18.74 -25.33 22.48
N ALA A 127 -17.76 -26.07 21.96
CA ALA A 127 -16.72 -26.77 22.72
C ALA A 127 -15.31 -26.17 22.58
N LEU A 128 -15.15 -24.97 22.04
CA LEU A 128 -13.84 -24.37 21.80
C LEU A 128 -13.02 -24.18 23.08
N GLU A 129 -11.84 -24.81 23.10
CA GLU A 129 -10.80 -24.60 24.12
C GLU A 129 -9.82 -23.49 23.70
N LYS A 130 -9.67 -23.27 22.41
CA LYS A 130 -8.86 -22.24 21.76
C LYS A 130 -9.52 -21.84 20.46
N GLY A 131 -9.11 -20.76 19.86
CA GLY A 131 -9.58 -20.47 18.50
C GLY A 131 -9.40 -19.04 18.06
N THR A 132 -9.82 -18.82 16.83
CA THR A 132 -9.84 -17.53 16.17
C THR A 132 -11.24 -17.25 15.61
N ILE A 133 -11.76 -16.07 15.82
CA ILE A 133 -13.04 -15.61 15.27
C ILE A 133 -12.79 -14.32 14.50
N ILE A 134 -13.16 -14.31 13.21
CA ILE A 134 -13.05 -13.13 12.34
C ILE A 134 -14.45 -12.76 11.89
N VAL A 135 -14.81 -11.47 11.98
CA VAL A 135 -16.11 -10.96 11.55
C VAL A 135 -15.98 -9.63 10.85
N SER A 136 -16.51 -9.51 9.64
CA SER A 136 -16.64 -8.24 8.93
C SER A 136 -18.09 -7.77 8.97
N TYR A 137 -18.30 -6.47 9.20
CA TYR A 137 -19.63 -5.91 9.41
C TYR A 137 -19.77 -4.48 8.90
N LYS A 138 -21.01 -4.11 8.58
CA LYS A 138 -21.48 -2.74 8.41
C LYS A 138 -22.68 -2.53 9.33
N SER A 139 -22.60 -1.61 10.31
CA SER A 139 -23.67 -1.36 11.24
C SER A 139 -24.60 -0.24 10.76
N THR A 140 -25.89 -0.44 10.86
CA THR A 140 -26.95 0.59 10.69
C THR A 140 -27.56 1.03 12.02
N SER A 141 -27.12 0.44 13.12
CA SER A 141 -27.68 0.66 14.47
C SER A 141 -26.85 1.68 15.26
N ASN A 142 -27.52 2.46 16.12
CA ASN A 142 -26.91 3.36 17.06
C ASN A 142 -26.98 2.85 18.51
N ASN A 143 -27.25 1.57 18.73
CA ASN A 143 -27.28 0.98 20.06
C ASN A 143 -25.94 1.12 20.76
N SER A 144 -25.99 1.40 22.08
CA SER A 144 -24.79 1.65 22.88
C SER A 144 -23.81 0.48 22.87
N ILE A 145 -24.32 -0.75 22.88
CA ILE A 145 -23.56 -1.99 22.70
C ILE A 145 -24.24 -2.82 21.62
N GLN A 146 -23.45 -3.40 20.71
CA GLN A 146 -23.93 -4.23 19.61
C GLN A 146 -23.07 -5.49 19.53
N SER A 147 -23.63 -6.64 19.85
CA SER A 147 -22.93 -7.91 19.75
C SER A 147 -22.87 -8.38 18.30
N LEU A 148 -21.68 -8.67 17.80
CA LEU A 148 -21.46 -9.19 16.46
C LEU A 148 -21.55 -10.70 16.40
N VAL A 149 -20.86 -11.39 17.33
CA VAL A 149 -20.83 -12.84 17.49
C VAL A 149 -20.99 -13.16 18.97
N SER A 150 -21.86 -14.08 19.31
CA SER A 150 -21.98 -14.59 20.66
C SER A 150 -22.12 -16.10 20.71
N ILE A 151 -21.60 -16.69 21.78
CA ILE A 151 -21.65 -18.12 22.07
C ILE A 151 -22.00 -18.28 23.55
N GLY A 152 -23.06 -19.01 23.87
CA GLY A 152 -23.47 -19.09 25.27
C GLY A 152 -24.63 -20.02 25.56
N ASN A 153 -25.20 -19.86 26.75
CA ASN A 153 -26.38 -20.58 27.21
C ASN A 153 -27.64 -19.71 27.06
N ASN A 154 -28.53 -20.08 26.14
CA ASN A 154 -29.77 -19.33 25.87
C ASN A 154 -30.96 -19.70 26.79
N THR A 155 -30.78 -20.65 27.70
CA THR A 155 -31.84 -21.09 28.59
C THR A 155 -32.15 -19.99 29.62
N SER A 156 -33.43 -19.77 29.92
CA SER A 156 -33.87 -18.82 30.95
C SER A 156 -33.20 -19.12 32.30
N GLY A 157 -32.85 -18.09 33.06
CA GLY A 157 -32.08 -18.18 34.30
C GLY A 157 -30.55 -18.19 34.12
N ASN A 158 -30.02 -18.16 32.88
CA ASN A 158 -28.58 -18.25 32.57
C ASN A 158 -28.03 -16.95 31.95
N ARG A 159 -28.38 -15.82 32.52
CA ARG A 159 -28.07 -14.48 32.01
C ARG A 159 -26.58 -14.26 31.73
N ASP A 160 -25.70 -14.71 32.60
CA ASP A 160 -24.27 -14.42 32.58
C ASP A 160 -23.43 -15.69 32.23
N ARG A 161 -23.87 -16.47 31.22
CA ARG A 161 -23.17 -17.63 30.70
C ARG A 161 -22.96 -17.47 29.19
N HIS A 162 -22.04 -16.57 28.80
CA HIS A 162 -21.80 -16.25 27.40
C HIS A 162 -20.40 -15.71 27.16
N PHE A 163 -19.96 -15.89 25.93
CA PHE A 163 -18.90 -15.12 25.30
C PHE A 163 -19.52 -14.26 24.19
N HIS A 164 -19.06 -13.01 24.03
CA HIS A 164 -19.38 -12.24 22.84
C HIS A 164 -18.28 -11.25 22.43
N ILE A 165 -18.23 -10.98 21.13
CA ILE A 165 -17.48 -9.88 20.53
C ILE A 165 -18.47 -8.76 20.23
N TYR A 166 -18.19 -7.54 20.64
CA TYR A 166 -19.10 -6.41 20.51
C TYR A 166 -18.41 -5.14 20.01
N ILE A 167 -19.23 -4.24 19.50
CA ILE A 167 -18.88 -2.85 19.20
C ILE A 167 -19.82 -1.91 19.97
N THR A 168 -19.39 -0.67 20.15
CA THR A 168 -20.27 0.39 20.73
C THR A 168 -20.57 1.47 19.72
N ASN A 169 -21.56 2.29 20.03
CA ASN A 169 -21.89 3.47 19.21
C ASN A 169 -20.80 4.56 19.26
N THR A 170 -19.84 4.48 20.16
CA THR A 170 -18.67 5.36 20.25
C THR A 170 -17.45 4.79 19.54
N GLY A 171 -17.56 3.57 18.95
CA GLY A 171 -16.49 2.92 18.23
C GLY A 171 -15.57 2.06 19.11
N GLU A 172 -15.95 1.72 20.34
CA GLU A 172 -15.24 0.73 21.14
C GLU A 172 -15.41 -0.65 20.50
N VAL A 173 -14.36 -1.45 20.50
CA VAL A 173 -14.38 -2.87 20.18
C VAL A 173 -14.00 -3.64 21.42
N GLY A 174 -14.77 -4.67 21.73
CA GLY A 174 -14.51 -5.45 22.92
C GLY A 174 -14.96 -6.90 22.83
N MET A 175 -14.53 -7.69 23.80
CA MET A 175 -15.05 -9.02 24.10
C MET A 175 -15.40 -9.12 25.58
N GLU A 176 -16.35 -9.95 25.89
CA GLU A 176 -16.67 -10.35 27.24
C GLU A 176 -16.89 -11.85 27.29
N LEU A 177 -16.30 -12.52 28.27
CA LEU A 177 -16.49 -13.92 28.61
C LEU A 177 -17.02 -13.98 30.04
N ARG A 178 -18.19 -14.59 30.24
CA ARG A 178 -18.80 -14.79 31.56
C ARG A 178 -19.25 -16.24 31.75
N ASN A 179 -19.04 -16.76 32.95
CA ASN A 179 -19.65 -18.02 33.38
C ASN A 179 -20.10 -17.86 34.84
N THR A 180 -21.41 -17.87 35.07
CA THR A 180 -22.06 -17.61 36.36
C THR A 180 -21.57 -16.34 37.12
N ASP A 181 -22.42 -15.51 37.34
CA ASP A 181 -22.67 -14.39 38.26
C ASP A 181 -21.50 -13.77 39.03
N SER A 182 -20.26 -14.20 38.93
CA SER A 182 -19.11 -13.51 39.51
C SER A 182 -17.80 -14.30 39.50
N VAL A 183 -17.82 -15.59 39.22
CA VAL A 183 -16.62 -16.46 39.36
C VAL A 183 -15.70 -16.37 38.17
N LEU A 184 -16.25 -16.20 36.96
CA LEU A 184 -15.46 -16.02 35.74
C LEU A 184 -15.96 -14.84 34.93
N LYS A 185 -15.14 -13.79 34.86
CA LYS A 185 -15.40 -12.64 34.01
C LYS A 185 -14.10 -12.14 33.40
N TYR A 186 -13.95 -12.33 32.10
CA TYR A 186 -12.90 -11.70 31.32
C TYR A 186 -13.49 -10.64 30.41
N THR A 187 -12.91 -9.46 30.44
CA THR A 187 -13.28 -8.34 29.58
C THR A 187 -12.03 -7.75 28.97
N LEU A 188 -12.03 -7.60 27.67
CA LEU A 188 -11.01 -6.92 26.92
C LEU A 188 -11.70 -5.94 25.99
N SER A 189 -11.32 -4.67 26.06
CA SER A 189 -11.86 -3.68 25.13
C SER A 189 -10.84 -2.60 24.81
N ARG A 190 -11.09 -1.92 23.71
CA ARG A 190 -10.34 -0.75 23.27
C ARG A 190 -11.32 0.36 22.87
N PRO A 191 -11.42 1.45 23.65
CA PRO A 191 -12.28 2.59 23.33
C PRO A 191 -11.91 3.23 21.99
N ALA A 192 -12.90 3.67 21.24
CA ALA A 192 -12.77 4.37 19.96
C ALA A 192 -11.92 3.64 18.90
N ALA A 193 -11.80 2.32 19.02
CA ALA A 193 -11.01 1.47 18.13
C ALA A 193 -11.52 1.49 16.71
N VAL A 194 -12.85 1.57 16.53
CA VAL A 194 -13.51 1.69 15.22
C VAL A 194 -14.32 2.97 15.24
N ARG A 195 -13.83 4.00 14.60
CA ARG A 195 -14.44 5.33 14.65
C ARG A 195 -15.80 5.41 13.96
N SER A 196 -16.57 6.45 14.32
CA SER A 196 -17.92 6.71 13.80
C SER A 196 -18.02 6.78 12.26
N ILE A 197 -16.94 7.12 11.62
CA ILE A 197 -16.77 7.14 10.17
C ILE A 197 -17.18 5.81 9.51
N TYR A 198 -16.87 4.71 10.13
CA TYR A 198 -17.23 3.38 9.63
C TYR A 198 -18.69 2.99 9.95
N LYS A 199 -19.47 3.87 10.55
CA LYS A 199 -20.89 3.68 10.79
C LYS A 199 -21.78 4.04 9.61
N ASN A 200 -21.23 4.67 8.58
CA ASN A 200 -22.02 5.16 7.45
C ASN A 200 -22.37 4.09 6.38
N ASN A 201 -22.09 2.82 6.65
CA ASN A 201 -22.36 1.67 5.78
C ASN A 201 -21.61 1.63 4.44
N LEU A 202 -20.63 2.49 4.23
CA LEU A 202 -19.88 2.51 2.96
C LEU A 202 -18.75 1.49 2.91
N VAL A 203 -18.16 1.16 4.07
CA VAL A 203 -17.09 0.17 4.15
C VAL A 203 -17.38 -0.87 5.23
N PHE A 204 -16.87 -2.08 5.04
CA PHE A 204 -16.86 -3.09 6.09
C PHE A 204 -15.74 -2.80 7.09
N ASN A 205 -16.03 -2.93 8.38
CA ASN A 205 -15.02 -3.09 9.40
C ASN A 205 -14.80 -4.56 9.67
N THR A 206 -13.57 -4.99 9.85
CA THR A 206 -13.25 -6.38 10.14
C THR A 206 -12.53 -6.47 11.47
N ILE A 207 -13.09 -7.28 12.36
CA ILE A 207 -12.57 -7.57 13.68
C ILE A 207 -12.13 -9.02 13.71
N ALA A 208 -10.98 -9.30 14.32
CA ALA A 208 -10.57 -10.65 14.67
C ALA A 208 -10.31 -10.75 16.17
N PHE A 209 -10.75 -11.84 16.75
CA PHE A 209 -10.49 -12.23 18.12
C PHE A 209 -9.67 -13.53 18.13
N LYS A 210 -8.70 -13.61 19.04
CA LYS A 210 -7.83 -14.77 19.21
C LYS A 210 -7.76 -15.17 20.67
N ALA A 211 -8.03 -16.44 20.96
CA ALA A 211 -7.89 -17.05 22.28
C ALA A 211 -6.72 -18.04 22.24
N ASP A 212 -5.66 -17.75 22.99
CA ASP A 212 -4.38 -18.46 22.95
C ASP A 212 -4.03 -19.07 24.33
N PRO A 213 -4.29 -20.36 24.57
CA PRO A 213 -3.96 -21.03 25.83
C PRO A 213 -2.45 -21.17 26.06
N ASN A 214 -1.64 -21.24 25.01
CA ASN A 214 -0.19 -21.42 25.16
C ASN A 214 0.46 -20.22 25.82
N ASN A 215 -0.02 -19.02 25.46
CA ASN A 215 0.45 -17.76 26.03
C ASN A 215 -0.49 -17.22 27.13
N LYS A 216 -1.59 -17.93 27.41
CA LYS A 216 -2.67 -17.47 28.32
C LYS A 216 -3.16 -16.06 27.98
N GLN A 217 -3.41 -15.81 26.69
CA GLN A 217 -3.72 -14.49 26.15
C GLN A 217 -5.01 -14.48 25.34
N TYR A 218 -5.67 -13.35 25.37
CA TYR A 218 -6.70 -12.96 24.39
C TYR A 218 -6.26 -11.71 23.66
N LYS A 219 -6.48 -11.67 22.35
CA LYS A 219 -6.15 -10.52 21.52
C LYS A 219 -7.33 -10.11 20.65
N ILE A 220 -7.48 -8.79 20.44
CA ILE A 220 -8.42 -8.21 19.48
C ILE A 220 -7.64 -7.45 18.42
N PHE A 221 -7.98 -7.73 17.16
CA PHE A 221 -7.50 -7.02 15.99
C PHE A 221 -8.68 -6.35 15.30
N ALA A 222 -8.46 -5.22 14.65
CA ALA A 222 -9.42 -4.63 13.74
C ALA A 222 -8.71 -3.85 12.63
N ASN A 223 -9.21 -3.96 11.40
CA ASN A 223 -8.78 -3.15 10.27
C ASN A 223 -7.26 -3.13 10.06
N GLY A 224 -6.60 -4.28 10.24
CA GLY A 224 -5.16 -4.43 10.07
C GLY A 224 -4.30 -4.23 11.32
N GLU A 225 -4.90 -3.89 12.47
CA GLU A 225 -4.19 -3.49 13.68
C GLU A 225 -4.46 -4.43 14.87
N LEU A 226 -3.43 -4.64 15.71
CA LEU A 226 -3.62 -5.19 17.05
C LEU A 226 -4.14 -4.10 17.99
N LEU A 227 -5.37 -4.23 18.47
CA LEU A 227 -6.02 -3.23 19.32
C LEU A 227 -5.74 -3.41 20.80
N ALA A 228 -5.84 -4.64 21.29
CA ALA A 228 -5.73 -4.94 22.70
C ALA A 228 -5.24 -6.36 22.96
N THR A 229 -4.56 -6.54 24.09
CA THR A 229 -4.12 -7.83 24.63
C THR A 229 -4.49 -7.94 26.08
N LEU A 230 -5.09 -9.05 26.48
CA LEU A 230 -5.33 -9.43 27.87
C LEU A 230 -4.48 -10.65 28.20
N ASN A 231 -3.60 -10.52 29.17
CA ASN A 231 -2.86 -11.64 29.77
C ASN A 231 -3.63 -12.13 31.01
N THR A 232 -3.71 -13.43 31.21
CA THR A 232 -4.41 -14.04 32.34
C THR A 232 -3.52 -15.06 33.06
N ASP A 233 -3.68 -15.17 34.39
CA ASP A 233 -3.01 -16.23 35.15
C ASP A 233 -3.66 -17.59 34.90
N VAL A 234 -4.98 -17.60 34.77
CA VAL A 234 -5.80 -18.78 34.50
C VAL A 234 -6.55 -18.58 33.18
N TYR A 235 -6.19 -19.40 32.19
CA TYR A 235 -6.86 -19.37 30.89
C TYR A 235 -8.21 -20.09 30.94
N LYS A 236 -9.25 -19.50 30.34
CA LYS A 236 -10.61 -20.03 30.21
C LYS A 236 -11.20 -19.63 28.85
N PHE A 237 -11.97 -20.52 28.21
CA PHE A 237 -12.65 -20.15 26.98
C PHE A 237 -14.07 -20.74 26.89
N ILE A 238 -14.59 -20.99 25.70
CA ILE A 238 -16.01 -21.38 25.49
C ILE A 238 -16.36 -22.68 26.21
N ASN A 239 -15.48 -23.68 26.19
CA ASN A 239 -15.67 -24.95 26.88
C ASN A 239 -15.81 -24.83 28.40
N ASP A 240 -15.40 -23.72 28.98
CA ASP A 240 -15.56 -23.43 30.40
C ASP A 240 -16.91 -22.80 30.76
N ILE A 241 -17.70 -22.40 29.75
CA ILE A 241 -19.05 -21.84 29.97
C ILE A 241 -20.03 -22.99 30.17
N THR A 242 -20.74 -22.97 31.27
CA THR A 242 -21.66 -24.07 31.63
C THR A 242 -22.89 -24.07 30.71
N GLY A 243 -23.12 -25.23 30.05
CA GLY A 243 -24.33 -25.50 29.28
C GLY A 243 -24.46 -24.68 28.01
N VAL A 244 -23.37 -24.44 27.30
CA VAL A 244 -23.39 -23.76 26.01
C VAL A 244 -24.27 -24.51 25.00
N ASN A 245 -25.27 -23.82 24.45
CA ASN A 245 -26.23 -24.38 23.52
C ASN A 245 -26.59 -23.44 22.35
N ASN A 246 -26.04 -22.23 22.34
CA ASN A 246 -26.36 -21.21 21.34
C ASN A 246 -25.12 -20.58 20.72
N VAL A 247 -25.15 -20.38 19.40
CA VAL A 247 -24.20 -19.62 18.61
C VAL A 247 -25.00 -18.60 17.80
N MET A 248 -24.79 -17.31 18.00
CA MET A 248 -25.61 -16.26 17.39
C MET A 248 -24.78 -15.12 16.81
N LEU A 249 -25.25 -14.56 15.70
CA LEU A 249 -24.77 -13.31 15.13
C LEU A 249 -25.77 -12.19 15.39
N GLY A 250 -25.28 -10.99 15.67
CA GLY A 250 -26.08 -9.77 15.81
C GLY A 250 -26.88 -9.66 17.10
N GLY A 251 -26.46 -10.36 18.12
CA GLY A 251 -27.05 -10.27 19.46
C GLY A 251 -26.43 -11.30 20.42
N THR A 252 -26.67 -11.12 21.71
CA THR A 252 -26.30 -12.09 22.75
C THR A 252 -27.56 -12.53 23.44
N VAL A 253 -27.84 -13.84 23.51
CA VAL A 253 -29.00 -14.33 24.27
C VAL A 253 -28.65 -14.34 25.73
N ARG A 254 -29.46 -13.62 26.53
CA ARG A 254 -29.31 -13.49 27.97
C ARG A 254 -30.69 -13.70 28.60
N ASP A 255 -30.80 -14.72 29.40
CA ASP A 255 -32.06 -15.07 30.04
C ASP A 255 -33.21 -15.32 29.03
N GLY A 256 -32.92 -16.00 27.92
CA GLY A 256 -33.88 -16.25 26.86
C GLY A 256 -34.23 -15.06 25.95
N VAL A 257 -33.62 -13.89 26.17
CA VAL A 257 -33.92 -12.67 25.42
C VAL A 257 -32.65 -12.19 24.66
N ILE A 258 -32.82 -11.70 23.45
CA ILE A 258 -31.71 -11.08 22.67
C ILE A 258 -31.36 -9.74 23.29
N ALA A 259 -30.19 -9.67 23.91
CA ALA A 259 -29.54 -8.47 24.39
C ALA A 259 -28.50 -7.95 23.40
N TYR A 260 -28.11 -6.69 23.53
CA TYR A 260 -27.09 -6.03 22.72
C TYR A 260 -27.32 -6.16 21.19
N PRO A 261 -28.52 -5.77 20.72
CA PRO A 261 -28.91 -6.00 19.34
C PRO A 261 -28.06 -5.19 18.36
N PHE A 262 -27.47 -5.92 17.40
CA PHE A 262 -26.83 -5.36 16.20
C PHE A 262 -27.87 -5.24 15.09
N GLY A 263 -27.78 -4.20 14.29
CA GLY A 263 -28.51 -4.05 13.04
C GLY A 263 -27.56 -3.67 11.92
N GLY A 264 -27.67 -4.34 10.78
CA GLY A 264 -26.80 -4.09 9.65
C GLY A 264 -26.47 -5.35 8.87
N THR A 265 -25.31 -5.39 8.23
CA THR A 265 -24.84 -6.53 7.45
C THR A 265 -23.59 -7.14 8.08
N ILE A 266 -23.59 -8.44 8.32
CA ILE A 266 -22.38 -9.23 8.52
C ILE A 266 -21.90 -9.66 7.11
N GLY A 267 -20.76 -9.10 6.69
CA GLY A 267 -20.19 -9.39 5.38
C GLY A 267 -19.58 -10.78 5.31
N ASN A 268 -18.83 -11.14 6.34
CA ASN A 268 -18.28 -12.50 6.51
C ASN A 268 -18.07 -12.78 8.00
N VAL A 269 -18.27 -14.02 8.41
CA VAL A 269 -17.85 -14.55 9.70
C VAL A 269 -17.12 -15.85 9.50
N LYS A 270 -15.94 -15.99 10.09
CA LYS A 270 -15.11 -17.21 10.10
C LYS A 270 -14.79 -17.58 11.54
N ILE A 271 -15.01 -18.83 11.91
CA ILE A 271 -14.69 -19.38 13.23
C ILE A 271 -13.75 -20.57 13.04
N TYR A 272 -12.59 -20.51 13.69
CA TYR A 272 -11.54 -21.53 13.64
C TYR A 272 -11.34 -22.14 15.02
N ASN A 273 -11.03 -23.43 15.08
CA ASN A 273 -10.55 -24.09 16.29
C ASN A 273 -9.00 -24.11 16.38
N GLU A 274 -8.34 -23.28 15.59
CA GLU A 274 -6.90 -23.05 15.61
C GLU A 274 -6.55 -21.60 15.92
N ILE A 275 -5.30 -21.38 16.31
CA ILE A 275 -4.77 -20.08 16.62
C ILE A 275 -4.03 -19.55 15.40
N LEU A 276 -4.60 -18.60 14.69
CA LEU A 276 -3.93 -17.93 13.58
C LEU A 276 -2.83 -16.98 14.11
N THR A 277 -1.80 -16.72 13.30
CA THR A 277 -0.71 -15.82 13.69
C THR A 277 -1.19 -14.35 13.75
N ASP A 278 -0.51 -13.52 14.50
CA ASP A 278 -0.85 -12.09 14.62
C ASP A 278 -0.72 -11.40 13.24
N GLU A 279 0.27 -11.77 12.44
CA GLU A 279 0.51 -11.26 11.09
C GLU A 279 -0.64 -11.66 10.14
N ALA A 280 -1.08 -12.93 10.19
CA ALA A 280 -2.22 -13.38 9.40
C ALA A 280 -3.51 -12.63 9.76
N LEU A 281 -3.74 -12.35 11.05
CA LEU A 281 -4.92 -11.62 11.51
C LEU A 281 -4.88 -10.15 11.12
N LYS A 282 -3.73 -9.50 11.19
CA LYS A 282 -3.55 -8.14 10.68
C LYS A 282 -3.80 -8.08 9.18
N ALA A 283 -3.20 -8.99 8.40
CA ALA A 283 -3.39 -9.06 6.96
C ALA A 283 -4.85 -9.29 6.57
N GLU A 284 -5.52 -10.29 7.17
CA GLU A 284 -6.92 -10.63 6.88
C GLU A 284 -7.88 -9.49 7.24
N THR A 285 -7.74 -8.90 8.44
CA THR A 285 -8.61 -7.80 8.87
C THR A 285 -8.38 -6.53 8.06
N GLY A 286 -7.15 -6.23 7.66
CA GLY A 286 -6.81 -5.11 6.79
C GLY A 286 -7.38 -5.30 5.37
N ALA A 287 -7.08 -6.42 4.74
CA ALA A 287 -7.54 -6.74 3.38
C ALA A 287 -9.07 -6.79 3.28
N THR A 288 -9.76 -7.39 4.23
CA THR A 288 -11.23 -7.50 4.22
C THR A 288 -11.89 -6.14 4.42
N THR A 289 -11.34 -5.29 5.28
CA THR A 289 -11.87 -3.95 5.55
C THR A 289 -11.68 -3.01 4.37
N TYR A 290 -10.49 -3.03 3.76
CA TYR A 290 -10.10 -2.06 2.74
C TYR A 290 -10.26 -2.58 1.31
N GLY A 291 -10.65 -3.85 1.13
CA GLY A 291 -10.83 -4.47 -0.18
C GLY A 291 -9.50 -4.86 -0.82
N LYS A 292 -9.42 -4.75 -2.15
CA LYS A 292 -8.20 -5.04 -2.92
C LYS A 292 -7.16 -3.93 -2.77
N ASN A 293 -6.76 -3.61 -1.54
CA ASN A 293 -5.75 -2.58 -1.33
C ASN A 293 -4.36 -3.12 -1.66
N ILE A 294 -3.59 -2.30 -2.34
CA ILE A 294 -2.19 -2.59 -2.67
C ILE A 294 -1.33 -2.42 -1.42
N PHE A 295 -1.60 -1.36 -0.65
CA PHE A 295 -0.95 -1.00 0.61
C PHE A 295 -2.01 -0.85 1.70
N TYR A 296 -1.80 -1.47 2.85
CA TYR A 296 -2.73 -1.42 3.97
C TYR A 296 -2.02 -1.62 5.31
N ALA A 297 -2.61 -1.10 6.37
CA ALA A 297 -2.11 -1.31 7.72
C ALA A 297 -1.99 -2.81 8.04
N GLY A 298 -0.80 -3.22 8.54
CA GLY A 298 -0.49 -4.63 8.81
C GLY A 298 0.17 -5.39 7.66
N ASP A 299 0.46 -4.73 6.54
CA ASP A 299 1.23 -5.34 5.45
C ASP A 299 2.73 -5.47 5.79
N SER A 300 3.51 -6.01 4.84
CA SER A 300 4.94 -6.30 5.03
C SER A 300 5.81 -5.07 5.30
N THR A 301 5.35 -3.86 4.98
CA THR A 301 6.10 -2.62 5.20
C THR A 301 6.15 -2.19 6.67
N LYS A 302 5.26 -2.73 7.49
CA LYS A 302 5.04 -2.32 8.89
C LYS A 302 4.60 -0.86 9.04
N SER A 303 4.07 -0.24 7.98
CA SER A 303 3.43 1.07 8.06
C SER A 303 1.94 0.93 8.31
N ASN A 304 1.37 1.86 9.08
CA ASN A 304 -0.07 2.00 9.28
C ASN A 304 -0.67 3.07 8.38
N TYR A 305 0.16 3.86 7.72
CA TYR A 305 -0.26 5.03 6.97
C TYR A 305 0.43 5.08 5.63
N PHE A 306 -0.38 5.10 4.57
CA PHE A 306 0.11 5.23 3.21
C PHE A 306 -0.48 6.48 2.59
N ARG A 307 0.36 7.23 1.88
CA ARG A 307 -0.04 8.40 1.11
C ARG A 307 0.68 8.46 -0.22
N ILE A 308 0.31 9.41 -1.05
CA ILE A 308 0.99 9.79 -2.31
C ILE A 308 1.08 8.59 -3.26
N PRO A 309 -0.04 8.26 -3.92
CA PRO A 309 -0.10 7.10 -4.82
C PRO A 309 0.66 7.34 -6.13
N SER A 310 1.40 6.32 -6.56
CA SER A 310 1.91 6.16 -7.92
C SER A 310 1.47 4.80 -8.46
N LEU A 311 0.98 4.75 -9.70
CA LEU A 311 0.43 3.55 -10.33
C LEU A 311 0.77 3.58 -11.84
N LEU A 312 1.39 2.51 -12.35
CA LEU A 312 1.87 2.45 -13.71
C LEU A 312 1.72 1.04 -14.29
N SER A 313 1.10 0.93 -15.46
CA SER A 313 1.16 -0.30 -16.28
C SER A 313 2.40 -0.28 -17.13
N LEU A 314 3.24 -1.30 -17.00
CA LEU A 314 4.43 -1.49 -17.81
C LEU A 314 4.08 -2.05 -19.19
N SER A 315 4.95 -1.83 -20.14
CA SER A 315 4.79 -2.34 -21.51
C SER A 315 4.80 -3.87 -21.61
N SER A 316 5.22 -4.57 -20.57
CA SER A 316 5.12 -6.03 -20.41
C SER A 316 3.71 -6.52 -20.05
N GLY A 317 2.85 -5.65 -19.53
CA GLY A 317 1.57 -5.98 -18.93
C GLY A 317 1.59 -6.11 -17.38
N THR A 318 2.75 -6.08 -16.76
CA THR A 318 2.87 -5.95 -15.30
C THR A 318 2.36 -4.58 -14.86
N VAL A 319 1.57 -4.53 -13.78
CA VAL A 319 1.16 -3.27 -13.17
C VAL A 319 1.95 -3.05 -11.89
N VAL A 320 2.58 -1.89 -11.76
CA VAL A 320 3.42 -1.54 -10.61
C VAL A 320 2.84 -0.36 -9.86
N SER A 321 3.08 -0.31 -8.55
CA SER A 321 2.59 0.76 -7.69
C SER A 321 3.64 1.14 -6.66
N ALA A 322 3.70 2.43 -6.32
CA ALA A 322 4.49 2.94 -5.21
C ALA A 322 3.66 3.90 -4.36
N ALA A 323 4.06 4.05 -3.09
CA ALA A 323 3.44 4.98 -2.16
C ALA A 323 4.41 5.31 -1.02
N ASP A 324 4.20 6.44 -0.35
CA ASP A 324 4.84 6.70 0.93
C ASP A 324 4.37 5.70 1.98
N ALA A 325 5.29 4.99 2.60
CA ALA A 325 5.08 4.22 3.82
C ALA A 325 5.45 5.13 5.01
N ARG A 326 4.45 5.67 5.70
CA ARG A 326 4.63 6.68 6.75
C ARG A 326 4.54 6.06 8.13
N TYR A 327 5.55 6.29 8.95
CA TYR A 327 5.62 5.78 10.31
C TYR A 327 5.34 6.90 11.31
N GLY A 328 4.52 6.61 12.31
CA GLY A 328 4.14 7.61 13.30
C GLY A 328 2.89 8.43 12.98
N GLY A 329 2.53 8.65 11.73
CA GLY A 329 1.38 9.43 11.30
C GLY A 329 1.40 9.75 9.81
N THR A 330 0.48 10.57 9.34
CA THR A 330 0.38 10.98 7.92
C THR A 330 1.11 12.27 7.59
N HIS A 331 1.97 12.76 8.49
CA HIS A 331 2.78 13.96 8.25
C HIS A 331 3.73 13.79 7.07
N ASP A 332 3.91 14.86 6.33
CA ASP A 332 4.98 14.99 5.34
C ASP A 332 6.36 15.05 6.04
N SER A 333 7.45 15.01 5.25
CA SER A 333 8.79 15.26 5.79
C SER A 333 8.77 16.62 6.54
N LYS A 334 9.30 16.63 7.66
CA LYS A 334 10.34 15.87 8.35
C LYS A 334 9.74 14.76 9.27
N SER A 335 9.50 13.59 8.76
CA SER A 335 9.00 12.44 9.53
C SER A 335 9.71 11.18 9.05
N ASN A 336 9.49 10.04 9.72
CA ASN A 336 10.02 8.77 9.24
C ASN A 336 9.11 8.28 8.09
N ILE A 337 9.62 8.32 6.87
CA ILE A 337 8.91 7.95 5.64
C ILE A 337 9.86 7.21 4.72
N ASP A 338 9.42 6.07 4.22
CA ASP A 338 10.07 5.30 3.17
C ASP A 338 9.13 5.14 1.97
N ILE A 339 9.63 4.62 0.84
CA ILE A 339 8.80 4.35 -0.33
C ILE A 339 8.52 2.86 -0.41
N ALA A 340 7.24 2.51 -0.27
CA ALA A 340 6.71 1.17 -0.53
C ALA A 340 6.51 0.96 -2.03
N PHE A 341 6.72 -0.28 -2.49
CA PHE A 341 6.51 -0.71 -3.86
C PHE A 341 5.83 -2.07 -3.89
N SER A 342 4.89 -2.25 -4.80
CA SER A 342 4.22 -3.53 -5.06
C SER A 342 3.97 -3.71 -6.54
N LYS A 343 3.75 -4.97 -6.98
CA LYS A 343 3.43 -5.27 -8.37
C LYS A 343 2.35 -6.34 -8.52
N SER A 344 1.63 -6.28 -9.62
CA SER A 344 0.65 -7.24 -10.07
C SER A 344 1.11 -7.84 -11.41
N LEU A 345 1.13 -9.18 -11.50
CA LEU A 345 1.49 -9.91 -12.70
C LEU A 345 0.26 -10.33 -13.54
N ASP A 346 -0.93 -10.01 -13.08
CA ASP A 346 -2.21 -10.41 -13.66
C ASP A 346 -3.11 -9.21 -14.00
N GLY A 347 -2.48 -8.10 -14.41
CA GLY A 347 -3.18 -6.91 -14.87
C GLY A 347 -3.92 -6.13 -13.77
N GLY A 348 -3.45 -6.16 -12.54
CA GLY A 348 -4.02 -5.42 -11.41
C GLY A 348 -5.08 -6.20 -10.63
N ILE A 349 -5.25 -7.51 -10.87
CA ILE A 349 -6.24 -8.35 -10.16
C ILE A 349 -5.73 -8.73 -8.78
N THR A 350 -4.49 -9.23 -8.69
CA THR A 350 -3.81 -9.56 -7.43
C THR A 350 -2.46 -8.85 -7.32
N TRP A 351 -2.03 -8.58 -6.09
CA TRP A 351 -0.82 -7.81 -5.82
C TRP A 351 0.15 -8.60 -4.94
N LYS A 352 1.44 -8.47 -5.21
CA LYS A 352 2.50 -9.03 -4.36
C LYS A 352 2.59 -8.27 -3.04
N ASN A 353 3.13 -8.92 -2.01
CA ASN A 353 3.44 -8.22 -0.76
C ASN A 353 4.39 -7.05 -1.04
N PRO A 354 4.12 -5.86 -0.48
CA PRO A 354 4.95 -4.70 -0.69
C PRO A 354 6.39 -4.89 -0.20
N THR A 355 7.33 -4.30 -0.94
CA THR A 355 8.75 -4.13 -0.57
C THR A 355 9.06 -2.65 -0.36
N ILE A 356 10.25 -2.32 0.15
CA ILE A 356 10.66 -0.93 0.39
C ILE A 356 11.99 -0.67 -0.35
N PRO A 357 11.96 -0.30 -1.62
CA PRO A 357 13.17 -0.06 -2.43
C PRO A 357 13.96 1.20 -2.04
N LEU A 358 13.29 2.21 -1.51
CA LEU A 358 13.91 3.44 -1.02
C LEU A 358 13.63 3.55 0.48
N GLN A 359 14.65 3.29 1.29
CA GLN A 359 14.57 3.23 2.74
C GLN A 359 15.79 3.86 3.39
N PHE A 360 15.57 4.64 4.44
CA PHE A 360 16.57 4.97 5.45
C PHE A 360 16.37 4.12 6.71
N ASN A 361 17.47 3.76 7.39
CA ASN A 361 17.44 2.84 8.53
C ASN A 361 17.86 3.52 9.84
N ASP A 362 17.88 4.85 9.91
CA ASP A 362 18.22 5.60 11.13
C ASP A 362 17.18 5.42 12.24
N TYR A 363 15.92 5.15 11.87
CA TYR A 363 14.83 4.79 12.78
C TYR A 363 14.23 3.44 12.42
N VAL A 364 13.70 2.73 13.41
CA VAL A 364 12.97 1.49 13.16
C VAL A 364 11.72 1.76 12.33
N ALA A 365 11.47 0.91 11.34
CA ALA A 365 10.19 0.86 10.64
C ALA A 365 9.26 -0.05 11.44
N LYS A 366 8.26 0.52 12.12
CA LYS A 366 7.31 -0.25 12.92
C LYS A 366 5.95 0.38 12.97
N ASN A 367 4.94 -0.46 13.09
CA ASN A 367 3.60 -0.04 13.45
C ASN A 367 3.60 0.51 14.87
N ILE A 368 2.87 1.59 15.06
CA ILE A 368 2.55 2.10 16.39
C ILE A 368 1.13 1.64 16.69
N ASP A 369 0.90 1.19 17.92
CA ASP A 369 -0.41 0.66 18.33
C ASP A 369 -1.55 1.60 17.95
N TRP A 370 -2.54 1.02 17.31
CA TRP A 370 -3.78 1.67 16.89
C TRP A 370 -4.89 1.37 17.92
N PRO A 371 -5.87 2.25 18.08
CA PRO A 371 -5.90 3.64 17.63
C PRO A 371 -5.14 4.55 18.60
N ARG A 372 -4.51 5.58 18.07
CA ARG A 372 -3.85 6.62 18.87
C ARG A 372 -4.83 7.73 19.27
N ASP A 373 -6.03 7.36 19.67
CA ASP A 373 -7.11 8.30 19.96
C ASP A 373 -6.85 9.16 21.19
N SER A 374 -6.16 8.61 22.18
CA SER A 374 -5.69 9.38 23.33
C SER A 374 -4.76 10.51 22.93
N ILE A 375 -4.15 10.40 21.75
CA ILE A 375 -3.24 11.37 21.20
C ILE A 375 -4.01 12.41 20.38
N GLY A 376 -5.06 12.01 19.64
CA GLY A 376 -5.91 12.89 18.81
C GLY A 376 -5.16 13.74 17.79
N LYS A 377 -3.84 13.57 17.69
CA LYS A 377 -2.93 14.43 16.93
C LYS A 377 -1.96 13.59 16.12
N ASN A 378 -1.61 14.13 15.01
CA ASN A 378 -0.57 13.71 14.15
C ASN A 378 0.77 13.90 14.86
N VAL A 379 1.54 12.85 15.04
CA VAL A 379 2.82 12.89 15.74
C VAL A 379 3.94 12.64 14.74
N GLN A 380 4.93 13.53 14.72
CA GLN A 380 6.06 13.49 13.80
C GLN A 380 7.31 12.94 14.48
N ILE A 381 8.03 12.08 13.76
CA ILE A 381 9.38 11.61 14.12
C ILE A 381 10.37 12.56 13.43
N GLN A 382 10.59 13.73 14.02
CA GLN A 382 11.28 14.84 13.38
C GLN A 382 12.79 14.66 13.18
N GLY A 383 13.39 13.62 13.71
CA GLY A 383 14.84 13.38 13.63
C GLY A 383 15.26 12.45 12.50
N SER A 384 14.31 11.81 11.81
CA SER A 384 14.60 10.84 10.76
C SER A 384 15.00 11.51 9.44
N ALA A 385 15.91 10.84 8.70
CA ALA A 385 16.00 11.02 7.26
C ALA A 385 14.76 10.36 6.59
N SER A 386 14.35 10.84 5.40
CA SER A 386 13.14 10.32 4.78
C SER A 386 13.19 10.38 3.25
N PHE A 387 12.41 9.46 2.63
CA PHE A 387 12.01 9.57 1.23
C PHE A 387 10.52 9.91 1.17
N ILE A 388 10.11 10.76 0.22
CA ILE A 388 8.72 11.19 0.06
C ILE A 388 8.40 11.45 -1.41
N ASP A 389 7.12 11.41 -1.78
CA ASP A 389 6.59 11.79 -3.09
C ASP A 389 7.10 10.90 -4.25
N PRO A 390 6.70 9.60 -4.30
CA PRO A 390 7.19 8.68 -5.32
C PRO A 390 6.70 9.03 -6.73
N VAL A 391 7.58 8.83 -7.72
CA VAL A 391 7.26 8.84 -9.14
C VAL A 391 7.76 7.57 -9.80
N LEU A 392 6.88 6.87 -10.52
CA LEU A 392 7.23 5.73 -11.36
C LEU A 392 7.35 6.17 -12.83
N LEU A 393 8.31 5.62 -13.54
CA LEU A 393 8.52 5.87 -14.98
C LEU A 393 9.11 4.64 -15.64
N GLU A 394 8.57 4.20 -16.78
CA GLU A 394 9.16 3.19 -17.63
C GLU A 394 9.85 3.84 -18.85
N ASP A 395 11.10 3.48 -19.08
CA ASP A 395 11.71 3.59 -20.40
C ASP A 395 11.28 2.38 -21.21
N LYS A 396 10.33 2.54 -22.11
CA LYS A 396 9.74 1.47 -22.92
C LYS A 396 10.70 0.88 -23.93
N GLU A 397 11.78 1.59 -24.28
CA GLU A 397 12.79 1.13 -25.25
C GLU A 397 13.75 0.15 -24.57
N THR A 398 14.23 0.44 -23.37
CA THR A 398 15.12 -0.42 -22.59
C THR A 398 14.41 -1.38 -21.64
N LYS A 399 13.10 -1.19 -21.41
CA LYS A 399 12.27 -1.88 -20.40
C LYS A 399 12.69 -1.58 -18.97
N ARG A 400 13.43 -0.51 -18.75
CA ARG A 400 13.89 -0.08 -17.43
C ARG A 400 12.80 0.65 -16.70
N LEU A 401 12.51 0.19 -15.48
CA LEU A 401 11.62 0.85 -14.54
C LEU A 401 12.43 1.76 -13.61
N PHE A 402 12.07 3.03 -13.56
CA PHE A 402 12.61 3.98 -12.60
C PHE A 402 11.64 4.22 -11.47
N ILE A 403 12.18 4.36 -10.25
CA ILE A 403 11.49 4.89 -9.08
C ILE A 403 12.26 6.09 -8.57
N PHE A 404 11.58 7.23 -8.49
CA PHE A 404 12.12 8.47 -7.92
C PHE A 404 11.41 8.77 -6.61
N ALA A 405 12.09 9.48 -5.71
CA ALA A 405 11.51 10.12 -4.54
C ALA A 405 12.33 11.33 -4.13
N ASP A 406 11.74 12.25 -3.40
CA ASP A 406 12.49 13.28 -2.73
C ASP A 406 13.25 12.68 -1.55
N ALA A 407 14.57 12.90 -1.48
CA ALA A 407 15.39 12.50 -0.36
C ALA A 407 15.65 13.69 0.57
N MET A 408 15.25 13.54 1.83
CA MET A 408 15.33 14.56 2.86
C MET A 408 16.34 14.16 3.92
N PRO A 409 17.38 14.98 4.17
CA PRO A 409 18.25 14.75 5.33
C PRO A 409 17.48 14.80 6.65
N ALA A 410 18.02 14.15 7.66
CA ALA A 410 17.42 14.08 8.99
C ALA A 410 16.92 15.43 9.51
N GLY A 411 15.63 15.50 9.83
CA GLY A 411 14.96 16.69 10.33
C GLY A 411 14.67 17.77 9.29
N ILE A 412 14.87 17.48 8.00
CA ILE A 412 14.61 18.42 6.90
C ILE A 412 13.35 18.01 6.15
N GLY A 413 12.59 19.01 5.73
CA GLY A 413 11.48 18.93 4.79
C GLY A 413 11.43 20.20 3.97
N SER A 414 10.56 20.29 2.97
CA SER A 414 10.45 21.47 2.10
C SER A 414 10.24 22.79 2.88
N SER A 415 9.52 22.76 4.00
CA SER A 415 9.21 23.92 4.82
C SER A 415 10.42 24.54 5.54
N ASN A 416 11.42 23.74 5.93
CA ASN A 416 12.61 24.19 6.66
C ASN A 416 13.93 23.92 5.93
N ALA A 417 13.89 23.51 4.67
CA ALA A 417 15.07 23.38 3.84
C ALA A 417 15.82 24.72 3.72
N SER A 418 17.15 24.65 3.64
CA SER A 418 18.01 25.81 3.39
C SER A 418 18.07 26.11 1.89
N THR A 419 18.12 27.38 1.55
CA THR A 419 18.34 27.83 0.17
C THR A 419 19.73 27.41 -0.31
N GLY A 420 19.82 26.79 -1.46
CA GLY A 420 21.04 26.28 -2.09
C GLY A 420 20.84 24.92 -2.76
N SER A 421 21.70 24.61 -3.71
CA SER A 421 21.64 23.38 -4.48
C SER A 421 22.02 22.13 -3.67
N GLY A 422 22.86 22.28 -2.65
CA GLY A 422 23.50 21.16 -1.98
C GLY A 422 24.81 20.70 -2.64
N TYR A 423 25.23 21.37 -3.69
CA TYR A 423 26.44 21.05 -4.46
C TYR A 423 27.45 22.18 -4.49
N LYS A 424 28.68 21.87 -4.88
CA LYS A 424 29.76 22.81 -5.22
C LYS A 424 30.17 22.57 -6.66
N ASP A 425 30.47 23.64 -7.36
CA ASP A 425 31.17 23.56 -8.64
C ASP A 425 32.67 23.55 -8.38
N ILE A 426 33.36 22.52 -8.84
CA ILE A 426 34.80 22.40 -8.79
C ILE A 426 35.29 21.99 -10.16
N ALA A 427 35.98 22.91 -10.83
CA ALA A 427 36.46 22.73 -12.21
C ALA A 427 35.38 22.29 -13.20
N GLY A 428 34.18 22.86 -13.10
CA GLY A 428 33.04 22.59 -14.00
C GLY A 428 32.24 21.33 -13.66
N LYS A 429 32.57 20.64 -12.57
CA LYS A 429 31.81 19.50 -12.08
C LYS A 429 31.09 19.83 -10.78
N LYS A 430 29.86 19.33 -10.65
CA LYS A 430 29.03 19.49 -9.48
C LYS A 430 29.24 18.33 -8.51
N TYR A 431 29.74 18.62 -7.31
CA TYR A 431 29.97 17.65 -6.25
C TYR A 431 29.09 17.95 -5.05
N MET A 432 28.48 16.92 -4.43
CA MET A 432 27.67 17.08 -3.24
C MET A 432 28.55 17.59 -2.09
N LYS A 433 28.15 18.72 -1.50
CA LYS A 433 28.93 19.36 -0.41
C LYS A 433 28.58 18.77 0.95
N LEU A 434 29.61 18.56 1.76
CA LEU A 434 29.50 17.99 3.09
C LEU A 434 30.12 18.93 4.12
N ARG A 435 29.64 18.85 5.36
CA ARG A 435 30.30 19.37 6.55
C ARG A 435 30.75 18.24 7.45
N TRP A 436 31.87 18.43 8.11
CA TRP A 436 32.31 17.56 9.21
C TRP A 436 31.49 17.89 10.46
N HIS A 437 30.84 16.89 11.03
CA HIS A 437 29.92 17.14 12.14
C HIS A 437 30.63 17.37 13.48
N GLN A 438 31.78 16.73 13.71
CA GLN A 438 32.47 16.71 15.02
C GLN A 438 33.26 17.98 15.34
N ASP A 439 33.59 18.81 14.35
CA ASP A 439 34.34 20.06 14.56
C ASP A 439 33.49 21.25 15.01
N GLY A 440 32.17 21.04 15.13
CA GLY A 440 31.22 22.10 15.45
C GLY A 440 31.07 23.17 14.36
N SER A 441 31.77 23.00 13.24
CA SER A 441 31.74 23.94 12.10
C SER A 441 30.41 23.89 11.39
N SER A 442 29.89 25.06 11.01
CA SER A 442 28.76 25.19 10.09
C SER A 442 29.19 25.22 8.61
N THR A 443 30.48 25.16 8.32
CA THR A 443 31.02 25.28 6.97
C THR A 443 31.01 23.93 6.23
N TYR A 444 30.70 23.98 4.94
CA TYR A 444 30.69 22.81 4.07
C TYR A 444 32.01 22.73 3.29
N ASN A 445 33.08 22.33 3.97
CA ASN A 445 34.45 22.29 3.45
C ASN A 445 34.86 20.93 2.89
N TYR A 446 33.91 20.04 2.69
CA TYR A 446 34.14 18.71 2.10
C TYR A 446 33.19 18.48 0.93
N SER A 447 33.56 17.56 0.05
CA SER A 447 32.71 17.14 -1.08
C SER A 447 32.89 15.65 -1.39
N ILE A 448 31.82 15.03 -1.85
CA ILE A 448 31.85 13.67 -2.43
C ILE A 448 32.23 13.80 -3.88
N ARG A 449 33.40 13.20 -4.24
CA ARG A 449 33.92 13.23 -5.61
C ARG A 449 33.91 11.84 -6.24
N GLU A 450 34.67 11.64 -7.31
CA GLU A 450 34.70 10.42 -8.09
C GLU A 450 34.90 9.18 -7.21
N ASN A 451 34.23 8.10 -7.57
CA ASN A 451 34.25 6.82 -6.83
C ASN A 451 33.79 6.93 -5.35
N GLY A 452 33.02 7.99 -5.01
CA GLY A 452 32.51 8.22 -3.67
C GLY A 452 33.55 8.72 -2.65
N VAL A 453 34.75 9.09 -3.08
CA VAL A 453 35.82 9.59 -2.18
C VAL A 453 35.45 10.96 -1.63
N ILE A 454 35.60 11.15 -0.32
CA ILE A 454 35.36 12.44 0.31
C ILE A 454 36.68 13.24 0.29
N TYR A 455 36.65 14.44 -0.26
CA TYR A 455 37.77 15.39 -0.32
C TYR A 455 37.56 16.51 0.69
N ASN A 456 38.68 16.96 1.27
CA ASN A 456 38.73 18.25 1.95
C ASN A 456 38.97 19.34 0.89
N ASP A 457 37.99 20.20 0.70
CA ASP A 457 37.99 21.21 -0.37
C ASP A 457 38.90 22.39 -0.08
N VAL A 458 39.35 22.57 1.18
CA VAL A 458 40.33 23.63 1.54
C VAL A 458 41.73 23.22 1.10
N THR A 459 42.09 21.97 1.35
CA THR A 459 43.43 21.43 0.97
C THR A 459 43.45 20.82 -0.41
N ASN A 460 42.23 20.57 -0.98
CA ASN A 460 42.01 19.82 -2.23
C ASN A 460 42.63 18.41 -2.23
N LEU A 461 42.68 17.76 -1.07
CA LEU A 461 43.24 16.43 -0.89
C LEU A 461 42.11 15.43 -0.57
N PRO A 462 42.24 14.15 -1.02
CA PRO A 462 41.34 13.09 -0.59
C PRO A 462 41.52 12.82 0.90
N THR A 463 40.44 12.44 1.56
CA THR A 463 40.46 11.96 2.96
C THR A 463 40.51 10.43 2.97
N GLU A 464 40.61 9.84 4.16
CA GLU A 464 40.49 8.41 4.39
C GLU A 464 39.03 7.89 4.31
N TYR A 465 38.06 8.77 4.01
CA TYR A 465 36.62 8.46 3.98
C TYR A 465 36.10 8.39 2.56
N LYS A 466 35.17 7.49 2.37
CA LYS A 466 34.37 7.39 1.13
C LYS A 466 32.95 6.94 1.43
N ILE A 467 32.04 7.13 0.48
CA ILE A 467 30.70 6.55 0.52
C ILE A 467 30.62 5.33 -0.42
N ASP A 468 29.66 4.44 -0.14
CA ASP A 468 29.20 3.42 -1.12
C ASP A 468 28.12 3.97 -2.06
N GLY A 469 27.51 3.07 -2.84
CA GLY A 469 26.45 3.41 -3.81
C GLY A 469 25.14 3.83 -3.17
N ASP A 470 24.92 3.59 -1.87
CA ASP A 470 23.73 4.03 -1.12
C ASP A 470 24.05 5.17 -0.12
N TYR A 471 25.19 5.84 -0.30
CA TYR A 471 25.67 6.97 0.52
C TYR A 471 26.04 6.59 1.96
N ASN A 472 26.29 5.30 2.25
CA ASN A 472 26.84 4.88 3.53
C ASN A 472 28.32 5.18 3.62
N LEU A 473 28.78 5.56 4.82
CA LEU A 473 30.12 6.08 5.06
C LEU A 473 31.10 4.98 5.44
N TYR A 474 32.27 5.01 4.83
CA TYR A 474 33.40 4.11 5.09
C TYR A 474 34.65 4.90 5.47
N LYS A 475 35.48 4.31 6.33
CA LYS A 475 36.82 4.78 6.65
C LYS A 475 37.83 3.68 6.34
N ASN A 476 38.79 3.96 5.44
CA ASN A 476 39.79 2.97 5.01
C ASN A 476 39.20 1.61 4.58
N GLY A 477 38.03 1.66 3.89
CA GLY A 477 37.33 0.47 3.42
C GLY A 477 36.46 -0.25 4.46
N ILE A 478 36.42 0.23 5.72
CA ILE A 478 35.58 -0.33 6.80
C ILE A 478 34.32 0.52 6.94
N ALA A 479 33.15 -0.13 6.91
CA ALA A 479 31.87 0.54 7.11
C ALA A 479 31.83 1.21 8.50
N LEU A 480 31.41 2.45 8.55
CA LEU A 480 31.11 3.14 9.81
C LEU A 480 29.67 2.86 10.20
N LEU A 481 29.47 2.65 11.50
CA LEU A 481 28.18 2.32 12.05
C LEU A 481 27.69 3.43 12.99
N CYS A 482 26.37 3.57 13.07
CA CYS A 482 25.70 4.35 14.11
C CYS A 482 24.55 3.53 14.68
N LYS A 483 24.02 3.97 15.83
CA LYS A 483 22.90 3.28 16.46
C LYS A 483 21.59 3.69 15.80
N GLN A 484 20.73 2.70 15.55
CA GLN A 484 19.36 2.93 15.12
C GLN A 484 18.54 3.48 16.29
N TYR A 485 17.61 4.37 15.99
CA TYR A 485 16.63 4.90 16.95
C TYR A 485 15.36 4.07 16.92
N ASP A 486 14.80 3.82 18.09
CA ASP A 486 13.43 3.38 18.29
C ASP A 486 12.60 4.54 18.85
N TYR A 487 11.30 4.46 18.70
CA TYR A 487 10.39 5.49 19.15
C TYR A 487 9.07 4.90 19.66
N ASN A 488 8.49 5.61 20.63
CA ASN A 488 7.16 5.36 21.11
C ASN A 488 6.48 6.70 21.44
N PHE A 489 5.18 6.69 21.67
CA PHE A 489 4.45 7.89 22.04
C PHE A 489 3.77 7.70 23.38
N SER A 490 3.93 8.69 24.27
CA SER A 490 3.15 8.86 25.47
C SER A 490 2.25 10.08 25.31
N GLY A 491 0.98 9.85 25.00
CA GLY A 491 0.10 10.90 24.55
C GLY A 491 0.62 11.54 23.26
N THR A 492 0.91 12.84 23.29
CA THR A 492 1.51 13.59 22.15
C THR A 492 3.03 13.69 22.22
N THR A 493 3.66 13.11 23.24
CA THR A 493 5.10 13.21 23.46
C THR A 493 5.81 12.05 22.75
N LEU A 494 6.73 12.38 21.86
CA LEU A 494 7.65 11.42 21.26
C LEU A 494 8.68 10.99 22.31
N LEU A 495 8.80 9.70 22.52
CA LEU A 495 9.84 9.07 23.35
C LEU A 495 10.78 8.35 22.40
N GLU A 496 11.96 8.94 22.18
CA GLU A 496 13.03 8.32 21.40
C GLU A 496 13.99 7.55 22.31
N THR A 497 14.39 6.37 21.87
CA THR A 497 15.41 5.55 22.54
C THR A 497 16.44 5.09 21.50
N VAL A 498 17.70 5.13 21.89
CA VAL A 498 18.78 4.53 21.10
C VAL A 498 18.74 3.02 21.31
N THR A 499 18.66 2.27 20.21
CA THR A 499 18.65 0.80 20.25
C THR A 499 20.07 0.24 20.37
N ASN A 500 20.19 -1.07 20.59
CA ASN A 500 21.47 -1.77 20.49
C ASN A 500 21.81 -2.19 19.05
N VAL A 501 20.94 -1.92 18.08
CA VAL A 501 21.14 -2.28 16.67
C VAL A 501 22.07 -1.28 16.02
N ASP A 502 23.14 -1.79 15.40
CA ASP A 502 24.04 -1.01 14.56
C ASP A 502 23.52 -1.00 13.12
N VAL A 503 23.49 0.18 12.51
CA VAL A 503 23.17 0.39 11.10
C VAL A 503 24.32 1.12 10.39
N ASN A 504 24.45 0.95 9.08
CA ASN A 504 25.45 1.69 8.32
C ASN A 504 25.21 3.19 8.46
N MET A 505 26.26 3.91 8.83
CA MET A 505 26.21 5.36 8.97
C MET A 505 26.04 6.00 7.59
N ASN A 506 24.97 6.78 7.38
CA ASN A 506 24.67 7.41 6.12
C ASN A 506 24.81 8.94 6.23
N VAL A 507 25.30 9.60 5.18
CA VAL A 507 25.53 11.07 5.19
C VAL A 507 24.25 11.90 5.34
N PHE A 508 23.07 11.28 5.20
CA PHE A 508 21.76 11.90 5.43
C PHE A 508 21.32 11.83 6.89
N TYR A 509 21.95 11.00 7.76
CA TYR A 509 21.52 10.76 9.14
C TYR A 509 21.94 11.87 10.11
N LYS A 510 21.15 12.05 11.18
CA LYS A 510 21.43 13.07 12.20
C LYS A 510 22.76 12.85 12.94
N ASP A 511 23.21 11.61 13.08
CA ASP A 511 24.43 11.25 13.81
C ASP A 511 25.63 10.92 12.89
N SER A 512 25.51 11.23 11.60
CA SER A 512 26.60 10.99 10.66
C SER A 512 27.79 11.90 10.93
N LEU A 513 29.00 11.36 10.74
CA LEU A 513 30.25 12.13 10.82
C LEU A 513 30.32 13.23 9.78
N PHE A 514 29.89 12.92 8.54
CA PHE A 514 29.73 13.89 7.47
C PHE A 514 28.25 14.09 7.20
N LYS A 515 27.81 15.33 7.11
CA LYS A 515 26.42 15.66 6.82
C LYS A 515 26.31 16.44 5.52
N VAL A 516 25.34 16.05 4.71
CA VAL A 516 24.95 16.79 3.51
C VAL A 516 24.40 18.16 3.88
N PHE A 517 24.36 19.06 2.91
CA PHE A 517 23.71 20.36 3.07
C PHE A 517 22.20 20.16 3.34
N PRO A 518 21.60 20.88 4.30
CA PRO A 518 20.23 20.64 4.74
C PRO A 518 19.20 21.21 3.74
N THR A 519 19.10 20.60 2.57
CA THR A 519 18.19 20.97 1.49
C THR A 519 17.47 19.72 0.97
N THR A 520 16.62 19.86 -0.05
CA THR A 520 15.96 18.73 -0.71
C THR A 520 16.83 18.15 -1.82
N TYR A 521 16.79 16.84 -1.99
CA TYR A 521 17.50 16.13 -3.03
C TYR A 521 16.51 15.23 -3.80
N LEU A 522 16.81 14.92 -5.05
CA LEU A 522 16.03 14.00 -5.86
C LEU A 522 16.77 12.66 -5.93
N ALA A 523 16.16 11.63 -5.37
CA ALA A 523 16.66 10.27 -5.35
C ALA A 523 16.06 9.45 -6.51
N MET A 524 16.84 8.52 -7.04
CA MET A 524 16.44 7.60 -8.09
C MET A 524 17.04 6.22 -7.84
N LYS A 525 16.26 5.18 -8.06
CA LYS A 525 16.73 3.81 -8.34
C LYS A 525 16.09 3.33 -9.63
N TYR A 526 16.69 2.33 -10.25
CA TYR A 526 16.10 1.66 -11.42
C TYR A 526 16.14 0.14 -11.27
N SER A 527 15.26 -0.52 -11.99
CA SER A 527 15.14 -1.97 -12.07
C SER A 527 15.04 -2.38 -13.55
N ASP A 528 15.78 -3.43 -13.93
CA ASP A 528 15.71 -4.06 -15.25
C ASP A 528 14.91 -5.38 -15.22
N ASP A 529 14.25 -5.68 -14.08
CA ASP A 529 13.48 -6.89 -13.81
C ASP A 529 12.10 -6.58 -13.15
N GLU A 530 11.51 -5.43 -13.51
CA GLU A 530 10.20 -5.00 -13.07
C GLU A 530 10.05 -4.89 -11.54
N GLY A 531 11.13 -4.46 -10.86
CA GLY A 531 11.16 -4.21 -9.43
C GLY A 531 11.44 -5.43 -8.55
N GLU A 532 11.95 -6.55 -9.10
CA GLU A 532 12.48 -7.66 -8.27
C GLU A 532 13.80 -7.24 -7.61
N THR A 533 14.68 -6.60 -8.37
CA THR A 533 15.93 -6.03 -7.87
C THR A 533 16.07 -4.57 -8.26
N TRP A 534 16.81 -3.81 -7.45
CA TRP A 534 17.01 -2.39 -7.66
C TRP A 534 18.48 -2.02 -7.68
N SER A 535 18.81 -1.01 -8.48
CA SER A 535 20.16 -0.40 -8.50
C SER A 535 20.50 0.23 -7.16
N ASN A 536 21.76 0.63 -6.98
CA ASN A 536 22.15 1.55 -5.91
C ASN A 536 21.42 2.88 -6.03
N LEU A 537 21.34 3.60 -4.92
CA LEU A 537 20.75 4.93 -4.85
C LEU A 537 21.54 5.93 -5.69
N ASN A 538 20.86 6.69 -6.53
CA ASN A 538 21.46 7.79 -7.28
C ASN A 538 20.75 9.11 -6.92
N ILE A 539 21.51 10.11 -6.48
CA ILE A 539 20.99 11.45 -6.24
C ILE A 539 21.21 12.29 -7.51
N VAL A 540 20.13 12.60 -8.21
CA VAL A 540 20.15 13.20 -9.55
C VAL A 540 19.97 14.73 -9.55
N SER A 541 19.89 15.40 -8.41
CA SER A 541 19.53 16.82 -8.27
C SER A 541 20.69 17.82 -8.38
N SER A 542 21.80 17.44 -9.02
CA SER A 542 22.95 18.35 -9.18
C SER A 542 22.64 19.63 -10.00
N PHE A 543 21.55 19.61 -10.75
CA PHE A 543 21.02 20.75 -11.52
C PHE A 543 20.18 21.73 -10.69
N LYS A 544 19.88 21.45 -9.42
CA LYS A 544 19.08 22.33 -8.58
C LYS A 544 19.70 23.73 -8.50
N PRO A 545 18.94 24.81 -8.76
CA PRO A 545 19.44 26.17 -8.68
C PRO A 545 19.88 26.58 -7.26
N GLU A 546 20.96 27.39 -7.16
CA GLU A 546 21.50 27.85 -5.87
C GLU A 546 20.55 28.82 -5.13
N ASN A 547 19.67 29.50 -5.83
CA ASN A 547 18.66 30.39 -5.24
C ASN A 547 17.37 29.64 -4.85
N SER A 548 17.27 28.35 -5.10
CA SER A 548 16.09 27.56 -4.74
C SER A 548 16.18 27.03 -3.31
N LYS A 549 15.13 27.26 -2.54
CA LYS A 549 15.00 26.70 -1.19
C LYS A 549 14.74 25.20 -1.25
N PHE A 550 13.82 24.77 -2.11
CA PHE A 550 13.57 23.38 -2.41
C PHE A 550 13.30 23.18 -3.90
N LEU A 551 13.60 21.99 -4.38
CA LEU A 551 13.19 21.45 -5.68
C LEU A 551 12.77 20.01 -5.42
N VAL A 552 11.53 19.68 -5.76
CA VAL A 552 10.87 18.42 -5.39
C VAL A 552 10.02 17.87 -6.53
N LEU A 553 9.65 16.62 -6.48
CA LEU A 553 8.89 15.90 -7.49
C LEU A 553 7.41 16.31 -7.50
N GLY A 554 6.82 16.35 -8.68
CA GLY A 554 5.36 16.27 -8.85
C GLY A 554 4.95 14.80 -8.82
N PRO A 555 4.43 14.28 -7.67
CA PRO A 555 4.24 12.84 -7.47
C PRO A 555 3.21 12.24 -8.41
N GLY A 556 3.35 10.95 -8.69
CA GLY A 556 2.53 10.17 -9.61
C GLY A 556 3.38 9.43 -10.64
N VAL A 557 3.31 9.78 -11.92
CA VAL A 557 4.09 9.12 -12.97
C VAL A 557 4.83 10.10 -13.85
N GLY A 558 6.02 9.69 -14.30
CA GLY A 558 6.73 10.33 -15.39
C GLY A 558 6.17 9.90 -16.75
N LYS A 559 6.66 10.50 -17.82
CA LYS A 559 6.25 10.25 -19.19
C LYS A 559 7.45 9.98 -20.09
N GLN A 560 7.38 8.93 -20.92
CA GLN A 560 8.24 8.81 -22.11
C GLN A 560 7.46 9.37 -23.32
N ILE A 561 8.05 10.28 -24.06
CA ILE A 561 7.46 10.83 -25.28
C ILE A 561 7.50 9.73 -26.35
N SER A 562 6.34 9.44 -26.95
CA SER A 562 6.17 8.33 -27.88
C SER A 562 6.14 8.76 -29.35
N LYS A 563 5.91 10.05 -29.63
CA LYS A 563 5.70 10.61 -30.96
C LYS A 563 6.59 11.85 -31.22
N GLY A 564 6.68 12.25 -32.47
CA GLY A 564 7.35 13.50 -32.85
C GLY A 564 8.86 13.50 -32.71
N GLN A 565 9.45 14.70 -32.74
CA GLN A 565 10.90 14.94 -32.75
C GLN A 565 11.60 14.45 -31.48
N TYR A 566 10.91 14.51 -30.32
CA TYR A 566 11.47 14.21 -29.01
C TYR A 566 11.09 12.79 -28.55
N LYS A 567 10.72 11.91 -29.49
CA LYS A 567 10.42 10.52 -29.19
C LYS A 567 11.58 9.85 -28.45
N GLY A 568 11.28 9.13 -27.38
CA GLY A 568 12.27 8.47 -26.51
C GLY A 568 12.62 9.30 -25.26
N ARG A 569 12.45 10.63 -25.28
CA ARG A 569 12.73 11.48 -24.11
C ARG A 569 11.89 11.07 -22.91
N LEU A 570 12.55 10.87 -21.78
CA LEU A 570 11.94 10.69 -20.47
C LEU A 570 11.74 12.06 -19.83
N ILE A 571 10.57 12.31 -19.24
CA ILE A 571 10.27 13.61 -18.61
C ILE A 571 9.48 13.42 -17.32
N VAL A 572 9.86 14.15 -16.27
CA VAL A 572 9.25 14.10 -14.93
C VAL A 572 8.94 15.51 -14.45
N PRO A 573 7.73 15.80 -13.98
CA PRO A 573 7.38 17.10 -13.41
C PRO A 573 8.10 17.35 -12.08
N LEU A 574 8.54 18.58 -11.88
CA LEU A 574 9.13 19.11 -10.65
C LEU A 574 8.46 20.42 -10.27
N TYR A 575 8.58 20.81 -9.00
CA TYR A 575 8.24 22.15 -8.55
C TYR A 575 9.23 22.67 -7.50
N SER A 576 9.34 23.97 -7.39
CA SER A 576 10.33 24.60 -6.52
C SER A 576 9.75 25.69 -5.63
N SER A 577 10.61 26.38 -4.91
CA SER A 577 10.33 27.26 -3.76
C SER A 577 9.12 28.17 -3.94
N SER A 578 8.38 28.31 -2.85
CA SER A 578 7.22 29.20 -2.73
C SER A 578 6.00 28.79 -3.53
N TYR A 579 5.93 27.50 -3.91
CA TYR A 579 4.86 26.95 -4.76
C TYR A 579 4.69 27.66 -6.10
N ALA A 580 5.74 28.29 -6.58
CA ALA A 580 5.66 29.25 -7.67
C ALA A 580 6.34 28.78 -8.96
N GLU A 581 7.20 27.77 -8.90
CA GLU A 581 7.97 27.37 -10.07
C GLU A 581 7.65 25.94 -10.49
N LEU A 582 6.86 25.81 -11.54
CA LEU A 582 6.76 24.57 -12.30
C LEU A 582 8.09 24.34 -13.03
N GLY A 583 8.60 23.13 -12.95
CA GLY A 583 9.80 22.70 -13.65
C GLY A 583 9.66 21.27 -14.14
N PHE A 584 10.63 20.85 -14.91
CA PHE A 584 10.70 19.47 -15.42
C PHE A 584 12.15 19.02 -15.45
N MET A 585 12.39 17.77 -15.10
CA MET A 585 13.64 17.10 -15.47
C MET A 585 13.38 16.17 -16.64
N TYR A 586 14.35 16.05 -17.52
CA TYR A 586 14.27 15.16 -18.67
C TYR A 586 15.60 14.47 -18.96
N SER A 587 15.51 13.33 -19.61
CA SER A 587 16.65 12.54 -20.08
C SER A 587 16.45 12.15 -21.55
N ASP A 588 17.50 12.31 -22.36
CA ASP A 588 17.56 11.89 -23.77
C ASP A 588 18.49 10.67 -23.97
N ASP A 589 18.99 10.08 -22.89
CA ASP A 589 19.97 8.99 -22.86
C ASP A 589 19.54 7.83 -21.96
N HIS A 590 18.23 7.51 -21.95
CA HIS A 590 17.65 6.41 -21.19
C HIS A 590 17.88 6.49 -19.67
N GLY A 591 17.88 7.73 -19.12
CA GLY A 591 18.01 7.98 -17.69
C GLY A 591 19.44 7.95 -17.15
N GLN A 592 20.47 7.96 -18.02
CA GLN A 592 21.86 8.05 -17.59
C GLN A 592 22.21 9.45 -17.09
N THR A 593 21.73 10.48 -17.79
CA THR A 593 21.86 11.88 -17.34
C THR A 593 20.50 12.60 -17.36
N TRP A 594 20.37 13.57 -16.48
CA TRP A 594 19.15 14.35 -16.32
C TRP A 594 19.43 15.84 -16.42
N ASN A 595 18.59 16.54 -17.17
CA ASN A 595 18.59 17.98 -17.33
C ASN A 595 17.38 18.58 -16.65
N TYR A 596 17.46 19.84 -16.28
CA TYR A 596 16.37 20.59 -15.66
C TYR A 596 15.99 21.81 -16.48
N VAL A 597 14.69 22.02 -16.57
CA VAL A 597 14.08 23.22 -17.18
C VAL A 597 13.07 23.77 -16.20
N ALA A 598 13.23 25.06 -15.86
CA ALA A 598 12.18 25.82 -15.19
C ALA A 598 11.18 26.31 -16.25
N ALA A 599 9.90 26.03 -16.10
CA ALA A 599 8.87 26.70 -16.89
C ALA A 599 8.84 28.17 -16.54
N ASP A 600 8.60 29.06 -17.54
CA ASP A 600 8.50 30.50 -17.27
C ASP A 600 7.24 30.79 -16.44
N ASN A 601 7.43 31.13 -15.17
CA ASN A 601 6.36 31.23 -14.19
C ASN A 601 5.63 32.57 -14.17
N ARG A 602 6.06 33.54 -14.94
CA ARG A 602 5.41 34.87 -14.92
C ARG A 602 3.91 34.77 -15.20
N ASN A 603 3.49 33.69 -15.88
CA ASN A 603 2.09 33.47 -16.25
C ASN A 603 1.55 32.11 -15.76
N THR A 604 2.36 31.20 -15.15
CA THR A 604 1.87 29.94 -14.60
C THR A 604 1.26 30.07 -13.21
N GLY A 605 1.55 31.21 -12.50
CA GLY A 605 1.02 31.47 -11.16
C GLY A 605 1.51 30.47 -10.12
N SER A 606 0.90 30.44 -8.95
CA SER A 606 1.23 29.47 -7.89
C SER A 606 0.91 28.06 -8.36
N THR A 607 1.88 27.37 -8.92
CA THR A 607 1.79 25.98 -9.36
C THR A 607 2.65 25.08 -8.49
N ALA A 608 2.24 23.84 -8.36
CA ALA A 608 2.97 22.84 -7.60
C ALA A 608 3.03 21.53 -8.40
N GLU A 609 2.43 20.47 -7.90
CA GLU A 609 2.44 19.16 -8.55
C GLU A 609 1.76 19.21 -9.92
N ALA A 610 2.27 18.42 -10.86
CA ALA A 610 1.77 18.37 -12.23
C ALA A 610 1.85 16.97 -12.82
N GLN A 611 1.05 16.70 -13.84
CA GLN A 611 1.10 15.47 -14.63
C GLN A 611 1.03 15.76 -16.13
N ILE A 612 1.62 14.91 -16.97
CA ILE A 612 1.86 15.17 -18.39
C ILE A 612 1.12 14.18 -19.27
N VAL A 613 0.48 14.68 -20.33
CA VAL A 613 -0.05 13.91 -21.45
C VAL A 613 0.53 14.35 -22.78
N GLU A 614 0.55 13.45 -23.74
CA GLU A 614 1.08 13.66 -25.09
C GLU A 614 -0.08 13.87 -26.06
N MET A 615 0.05 14.83 -26.95
CA MET A 615 -0.90 15.09 -28.03
C MET A 615 -0.54 14.27 -29.28
N PRO A 616 -1.47 14.15 -30.28
CA PRO A 616 -1.26 13.30 -31.47
C PRO A 616 0.01 13.59 -32.26
N ASP A 617 0.57 14.79 -32.21
CA ASP A 617 1.81 15.18 -32.90
C ASP A 617 3.08 15.12 -32.04
N GLY A 618 2.95 14.67 -30.77
CA GLY A 618 4.08 14.60 -29.83
C GLY A 618 4.27 15.88 -29.01
N SER A 619 3.45 16.92 -29.22
CA SER A 619 3.40 18.05 -28.28
C SER A 619 2.81 17.59 -26.93
N LEU A 620 3.11 18.34 -25.87
CA LEU A 620 2.75 17.97 -24.50
C LEU A 620 1.76 18.96 -23.90
N LYS A 621 0.79 18.44 -23.13
CA LYS A 621 0.03 19.22 -22.16
C LYS A 621 0.37 18.75 -20.75
N SER A 622 0.57 19.70 -19.83
CA SER A 622 0.74 19.42 -18.41
C SER A 622 -0.41 20.03 -17.63
N TYR A 623 -1.06 19.21 -16.79
CA TYR A 623 -2.15 19.62 -15.91
C TYR A 623 -1.60 19.89 -14.52
N LEU A 624 -2.03 20.99 -13.90
CA LEU A 624 -1.36 21.62 -12.79
C LEU A 624 -2.28 21.76 -11.58
N ARG A 625 -1.75 21.40 -10.40
CA ARG A 625 -2.27 21.86 -9.11
C ARG A 625 -2.01 23.36 -8.99
N THR A 626 -3.04 24.14 -8.66
CA THR A 626 -2.91 25.58 -8.44
C THR A 626 -3.32 25.98 -7.04
N GLY A 627 -2.82 27.11 -6.56
CA GLY A 627 -3.27 27.80 -5.33
C GLY A 627 -4.45 28.74 -5.54
N SER A 628 -5.19 28.63 -6.65
CA SER A 628 -6.29 29.54 -7.02
C SER A 628 -7.66 28.87 -7.09
N GLY A 629 -7.79 27.62 -6.59
CA GLY A 629 -9.07 26.92 -6.54
C GLY A 629 -9.53 26.30 -7.86
N VAL A 630 -8.64 26.19 -8.85
CA VAL A 630 -8.90 25.62 -10.17
C VAL A 630 -7.77 24.69 -10.61
N ILE A 631 -8.04 23.79 -11.53
CA ILE A 631 -7.03 23.06 -12.29
C ILE A 631 -6.63 23.94 -13.50
N ALA A 632 -5.37 23.94 -13.84
CA ALA A 632 -4.87 24.65 -15.02
C ALA A 632 -4.05 23.72 -15.93
N GLU A 633 -3.85 24.14 -17.17
CA GLU A 633 -2.98 23.45 -18.12
C GLU A 633 -1.96 24.40 -18.74
N VAL A 634 -0.83 23.84 -19.15
CA VAL A 634 0.19 24.50 -20.00
C VAL A 634 0.56 23.55 -21.14
N THR A 635 1.01 24.10 -22.27
CA THR A 635 1.36 23.33 -23.48
C THR A 635 2.81 23.57 -23.87
N SER A 636 3.51 22.50 -24.25
CA SER A 636 4.85 22.54 -24.86
C SER A 636 4.83 21.89 -26.23
N ILE A 637 5.48 22.54 -27.21
CA ILE A 637 5.64 22.02 -28.58
C ILE A 637 7.08 21.61 -28.87
N ASN A 638 7.96 21.69 -27.91
CA ASN A 638 9.39 21.41 -28.04
C ASN A 638 9.89 20.43 -26.95
N GLY A 639 9.13 19.38 -26.69
CA GLY A 639 9.53 18.29 -25.81
C GLY A 639 9.73 18.69 -24.34
N GLY A 640 9.05 19.74 -23.86
CA GLY A 640 9.11 20.20 -22.48
C GLY A 640 10.17 21.25 -22.20
N GLU A 641 10.91 21.74 -23.22
CA GLU A 641 11.96 22.76 -23.03
C GLU A 641 11.38 24.14 -22.76
N THR A 642 10.22 24.47 -23.35
CA THR A 642 9.46 25.68 -23.03
C THR A 642 7.97 25.38 -22.95
N TRP A 643 7.25 26.18 -22.19
CA TRP A 643 5.82 26.00 -21.91
C TRP A 643 5.04 27.29 -22.12
N SER A 644 3.79 27.15 -22.54
CA SER A 644 2.84 28.25 -22.71
C SER A 644 2.46 28.92 -21.40
N ASP A 645 1.76 30.01 -21.49
CA ASP A 645 1.01 30.56 -20.37
C ASP A 645 -0.01 29.57 -19.84
N ARG A 646 -0.34 29.71 -18.56
CA ARG A 646 -1.36 28.91 -17.88
C ARG A 646 -2.75 29.23 -18.38
N VAL A 647 -3.51 28.18 -18.72
CA VAL A 647 -4.93 28.25 -19.07
C VAL A 647 -5.72 27.49 -18.03
N THR A 648 -6.80 28.10 -17.50
CA THR A 648 -7.71 27.43 -16.56
C THR A 648 -8.51 26.36 -17.28
N VAL A 649 -8.59 25.16 -16.71
CA VAL A 649 -9.47 24.11 -17.18
C VAL A 649 -10.89 24.42 -16.69
N PRO A 650 -11.88 24.57 -17.60
CA PRO A 650 -13.22 24.97 -17.21
C PRO A 650 -13.94 23.90 -16.39
N ASN A 651 -14.78 24.34 -15.44
CA ASN A 651 -15.68 23.49 -14.66
C ASN A 651 -14.97 22.40 -13.83
N MET A 652 -13.71 22.61 -13.44
CA MET A 652 -12.97 21.76 -12.52
C MET A 652 -12.48 22.62 -11.34
N HIS A 653 -13.02 22.33 -10.16
CA HIS A 653 -12.80 23.15 -8.96
C HIS A 653 -11.95 22.38 -7.95
N THR A 654 -11.02 23.08 -7.33
CA THR A 654 -10.23 22.55 -6.22
C THR A 654 -10.27 23.52 -5.04
N THR A 655 -9.73 23.12 -3.90
CA THR A 655 -9.54 24.02 -2.77
C THR A 655 -8.56 25.15 -3.12
N SER A 656 -8.59 26.24 -2.35
CA SER A 656 -7.66 27.37 -2.52
C SER A 656 -6.17 27.00 -2.36
N TYR A 657 -5.87 25.85 -1.74
CA TYR A 657 -4.51 25.29 -1.62
C TYR A 657 -4.23 24.16 -2.61
N GLY A 658 -5.21 23.81 -3.45
CA GLY A 658 -5.11 22.81 -4.49
C GLY A 658 -4.93 21.36 -3.98
N THR A 659 -4.90 20.45 -4.93
CA THR A 659 -4.63 19.01 -4.70
C THR A 659 -3.87 18.48 -5.90
N GLN A 660 -2.96 17.51 -5.67
CA GLN A 660 -2.37 16.72 -6.76
C GLN A 660 -3.50 16.06 -7.56
N LEU A 661 -3.28 15.90 -8.83
CA LEU A 661 -4.18 15.27 -9.80
C LEU A 661 -3.44 14.22 -10.62
N SER A 662 -4.18 13.36 -11.28
CA SER A 662 -3.63 12.42 -12.26
C SER A 662 -4.26 12.63 -13.62
N VAL A 663 -3.47 12.54 -14.68
CA VAL A 663 -3.96 12.52 -16.05
C VAL A 663 -3.14 11.54 -16.89
N ILE A 664 -3.83 10.77 -17.73
CA ILE A 664 -3.22 9.78 -18.62
C ILE A 664 -3.75 9.93 -20.05
N ASN A 665 -2.95 9.51 -21.04
CA ASN A 665 -3.48 9.21 -22.37
C ASN A 665 -4.21 7.86 -22.33
N TYR A 666 -5.32 7.75 -23.04
CA TYR A 666 -5.98 6.48 -23.30
C TYR A 666 -5.52 5.93 -24.66
N SER A 667 -5.15 4.66 -24.72
CA SER A 667 -4.57 4.07 -25.94
C SER A 667 -5.60 3.82 -27.04
N GLY A 668 -6.88 3.61 -26.65
CA GLY A 668 -7.99 3.41 -27.56
C GLY A 668 -8.63 4.72 -28.02
N LEU A 669 -9.65 4.59 -28.86
CA LEU A 669 -10.48 5.73 -29.28
C LEU A 669 -11.77 5.78 -28.45
N ILE A 670 -12.14 6.98 -28.04
CA ILE A 670 -13.44 7.25 -27.40
C ILE A 670 -14.23 8.14 -28.38
N ASP A 671 -15.41 7.67 -28.81
CA ASP A 671 -16.24 8.33 -29.81
C ASP A 671 -15.48 8.67 -31.12
N GLY A 672 -14.54 7.80 -31.50
CA GLY A 672 -13.73 7.94 -32.71
C GLY A 672 -12.54 8.92 -32.59
N LYS A 673 -12.22 9.44 -31.38
CA LYS A 673 -11.14 10.40 -31.13
C LYS A 673 -10.12 9.85 -30.11
N GLU A 674 -8.87 10.28 -30.21
CA GLU A 674 -7.89 10.12 -29.13
C GLU A 674 -8.40 10.87 -27.88
N ALA A 675 -8.08 10.36 -26.69
CA ALA A 675 -8.63 10.88 -25.45
C ALA A 675 -7.61 10.90 -24.31
N ILE A 676 -7.85 11.77 -23.33
CA ILE A 676 -7.17 11.79 -22.05
C ILE A 676 -8.17 11.54 -20.93
N ILE A 677 -7.70 10.99 -19.82
CA ILE A 677 -8.50 10.71 -18.64
C ILE A 677 -7.85 11.40 -17.46
N LEU A 678 -8.60 12.26 -16.75
CA LEU A 678 -8.13 13.05 -15.61
C LEU A 678 -8.88 12.67 -14.35
N SER A 679 -8.19 12.56 -13.23
CA SER A 679 -8.75 12.32 -11.90
C SER A 679 -8.31 13.37 -10.90
N ALA A 680 -9.27 13.95 -10.19
CA ALA A 680 -9.06 14.92 -9.11
C ALA A 680 -10.31 15.03 -8.23
N PRO A 681 -10.22 15.64 -7.02
CA PRO A 681 -11.42 16.12 -6.31
C PRO A 681 -12.04 17.30 -7.05
N ASP A 682 -13.38 17.43 -6.99
CA ASP A 682 -14.13 18.55 -7.57
C ASP A 682 -14.90 19.28 -6.46
N SER A 683 -14.19 20.07 -5.66
CA SER A 683 -14.78 20.86 -4.59
C SER A 683 -13.87 22.01 -4.18
N SER A 684 -14.45 23.20 -4.02
CA SER A 684 -13.75 24.38 -3.52
C SER A 684 -13.63 24.42 -1.99
N SER A 685 -14.41 23.60 -1.27
CA SER A 685 -14.46 23.64 0.21
C SER A 685 -13.46 22.70 0.87
N ALA A 686 -13.24 21.50 0.29
CA ALA A 686 -12.41 20.45 0.85
C ALA A 686 -11.92 19.49 -0.24
N ARG A 687 -10.99 18.60 0.08
CA ARG A 687 -10.58 17.50 -0.80
C ARG A 687 -11.58 16.36 -0.74
N ILE A 688 -12.73 16.55 -1.37
CA ILE A 688 -13.88 15.63 -1.44
C ILE A 688 -14.41 15.57 -2.86
N ASN A 689 -15.41 14.71 -3.12
CA ASN A 689 -16.11 14.61 -4.39
C ASN A 689 -15.17 14.22 -5.53
N GLY A 690 -14.51 13.05 -5.38
CA GLY A 690 -13.59 12.53 -6.39
C GLY A 690 -14.27 12.29 -7.74
N LYS A 691 -13.65 12.77 -8.79
CA LYS A 691 -14.15 12.67 -10.16
C LYS A 691 -13.11 12.06 -11.08
N ILE A 692 -13.60 11.41 -12.13
CA ILE A 692 -12.84 11.03 -13.33
C ILE A 692 -13.49 11.68 -14.52
N TRP A 693 -12.74 12.51 -15.24
CA TRP A 693 -13.19 13.14 -16.48
C TRP A 693 -12.55 12.47 -17.69
N ILE A 694 -13.29 12.38 -18.78
CA ILE A 694 -12.78 11.99 -20.10
C ILE A 694 -12.83 13.21 -21.01
N GLY A 695 -11.67 13.59 -21.53
CA GLY A 695 -11.48 14.66 -22.50
C GLY A 695 -11.11 14.12 -23.87
N LEU A 696 -11.87 14.49 -24.89
CA LEU A 696 -11.59 14.16 -26.28
C LEU A 696 -10.62 15.18 -26.89
N ILE A 697 -9.59 14.69 -27.57
CA ILE A 697 -8.59 15.57 -28.23
C ILE A 697 -9.13 16.00 -29.57
N ASN A 698 -9.26 17.30 -29.80
CA ASN A 698 -9.72 17.90 -31.04
C ASN A 698 -8.58 18.69 -31.69
N ASP A 699 -8.30 18.42 -32.96
CA ASP A 699 -7.46 19.29 -33.79
C ASP A 699 -8.29 20.52 -34.16
N THR A 700 -7.80 21.71 -33.83
CA THR A 700 -8.48 22.98 -34.04
C THR A 700 -8.23 23.55 -35.43
N GLY A 701 -7.30 22.98 -36.18
CA GLY A 701 -6.78 23.53 -37.45
C GLY A 701 -5.77 24.66 -37.25
N ALA A 702 -5.52 25.11 -36.02
CA ALA A 702 -4.47 26.08 -35.73
C ALA A 702 -3.08 25.42 -35.67
N SER A 703 -2.02 26.22 -35.55
CA SER A 703 -0.66 25.75 -35.36
C SER A 703 -0.11 26.08 -33.95
N GLY A 704 1.00 25.47 -33.58
CA GLY A 704 1.70 25.72 -32.32
C GLY A 704 0.91 25.26 -31.10
N ILE A 705 0.97 26.02 -30.00
CA ILE A 705 0.35 25.68 -28.72
C ILE A 705 -1.18 25.55 -28.76
N ASN A 706 -1.84 26.14 -29.75
CA ASN A 706 -3.27 26.12 -29.92
C ASN A 706 -3.79 25.02 -30.86
N LYS A 707 -2.92 24.13 -31.34
CA LYS A 707 -3.27 23.08 -32.28
C LYS A 707 -4.31 22.10 -31.73
N TYR A 708 -4.20 21.76 -30.47
CA TYR A 708 -5.11 20.81 -29.83
C TYR A 708 -5.88 21.45 -28.68
N SER A 709 -7.19 21.24 -28.68
CA SER A 709 -8.09 21.54 -27.57
C SER A 709 -8.66 20.26 -26.98
N ILE A 710 -9.07 20.32 -25.72
CA ILE A 710 -9.67 19.19 -25.01
C ILE A 710 -11.15 19.49 -24.76
N GLU A 711 -12.01 18.63 -25.33
CA GLU A 711 -13.46 18.63 -25.07
C GLU A 711 -13.75 17.70 -23.89
N TRP A 712 -13.95 18.23 -22.70
CA TRP A 712 -14.34 17.45 -21.51
C TRP A 712 -15.79 17.00 -21.66
N LYS A 713 -16.00 15.75 -22.06
CA LYS A 713 -17.32 15.23 -22.49
C LYS A 713 -17.98 14.35 -21.43
N TYR A 714 -17.24 13.62 -20.65
CA TYR A 714 -17.75 12.70 -19.64
C TYR A 714 -17.15 12.98 -18.28
N CYS A 715 -17.95 12.74 -17.23
CA CYS A 715 -17.53 12.91 -15.84
C CYS A 715 -18.19 11.84 -14.95
N TYR A 716 -17.36 10.99 -14.35
CA TYR A 716 -17.78 9.93 -13.43
C TYR A 716 -17.50 10.34 -12.00
N SER A 717 -18.43 10.05 -11.07
CA SER A 717 -18.23 10.25 -9.63
C SER A 717 -17.68 8.96 -9.01
N VAL A 718 -16.47 9.02 -8.47
CA VAL A 718 -15.81 7.85 -7.85
C VAL A 718 -16.55 7.41 -6.59
N ASP A 719 -16.95 8.38 -5.76
CA ASP A 719 -17.68 8.18 -4.51
C ASP A 719 -18.80 9.23 -4.37
N SER A 720 -19.53 9.18 -3.26
CA SER A 720 -20.49 10.24 -2.94
C SER A 720 -19.79 11.59 -2.73
N SER A 721 -20.50 12.67 -2.98
CA SER A 721 -19.96 14.04 -2.97
C SER A 721 -19.31 14.49 -1.64
N ASN A 722 -19.60 13.79 -0.54
CA ASN A 722 -19.06 14.12 0.78
C ASN A 722 -17.85 13.26 1.18
N MET A 723 -17.48 12.27 0.34
CA MET A 723 -16.35 11.39 0.63
C MET A 723 -15.04 12.09 0.36
N GLY A 724 -14.09 11.93 1.27
CA GLY A 724 -12.74 12.40 1.14
C GLY A 724 -12.05 11.76 -0.06
N TYR A 725 -11.47 12.60 -0.90
CA TYR A 725 -10.69 12.23 -2.07
C TYR A 725 -9.54 13.21 -2.20
N SER A 726 -8.31 12.72 -2.13
CA SER A 726 -7.15 13.61 -2.23
C SER A 726 -6.26 13.24 -3.41
N TYR A 727 -5.05 12.84 -3.16
CA TYR A 727 -4.11 12.46 -4.21
C TYR A 727 -4.56 11.20 -4.91
N SER A 728 -4.35 11.13 -6.21
CA SER A 728 -4.75 9.99 -7.05
C SER A 728 -3.74 9.70 -8.15
N CYS A 729 -3.70 8.46 -8.59
CA CYS A 729 -2.92 8.06 -9.76
C CYS A 729 -3.73 7.09 -10.61
N LEU A 730 -3.86 7.40 -11.88
CA LEU A 730 -4.50 6.59 -12.91
C LEU A 730 -3.47 5.80 -13.71
N THR A 731 -3.88 4.64 -14.20
CA THR A 731 -3.17 3.91 -15.27
C THR A 731 -4.18 3.20 -16.15
N GLU A 732 -3.87 3.05 -17.43
CA GLU A 732 -4.59 2.13 -18.30
C GLU A 732 -4.07 0.72 -18.06
N LEU A 733 -4.96 -0.21 -17.74
CA LEU A 733 -4.63 -1.62 -17.50
C LEU A 733 -4.49 -2.39 -18.82
N PRO A 734 -3.81 -3.55 -18.83
CA PRO A 734 -3.60 -4.32 -20.06
C PRO A 734 -4.88 -4.75 -20.78
N ASN A 735 -6.01 -4.84 -20.08
CA ASN A 735 -7.33 -5.15 -20.65
C ASN A 735 -8.08 -3.92 -21.18
N GLY A 736 -7.49 -2.72 -21.11
CA GLY A 736 -8.10 -1.45 -21.53
C GLY A 736 -9.00 -0.79 -20.47
N ASP A 737 -9.17 -1.39 -19.31
CA ASP A 737 -9.83 -0.74 -18.16
C ASP A 737 -8.90 0.30 -17.51
N ILE A 738 -9.46 1.14 -16.68
CA ILE A 738 -8.72 2.18 -15.97
C ILE A 738 -8.54 1.78 -14.50
N GLY A 739 -7.30 1.61 -14.09
CA GLY A 739 -6.91 1.46 -12.69
C GLY A 739 -6.77 2.83 -12.03
N LEU A 740 -7.31 2.97 -10.83
CA LEU A 740 -7.22 4.16 -9.98
C LEU A 740 -6.73 3.77 -8.60
N LEU A 741 -5.64 4.38 -8.15
CA LEU A 741 -5.18 4.34 -6.77
C LEU A 741 -5.32 5.74 -6.17
N TYR A 742 -6.05 5.89 -5.06
CA TYR A 742 -6.34 7.21 -4.49
C TYR A 742 -6.43 7.22 -2.98
N GLU A 743 -6.16 8.38 -2.41
CA GLU A 743 -6.34 8.64 -0.98
C GLU A 743 -7.82 8.86 -0.68
N LYS A 744 -8.37 7.97 0.15
CA LYS A 744 -9.78 7.97 0.56
C LYS A 744 -9.92 8.22 2.06
N TYR A 745 -10.91 9.02 2.44
CA TYR A 745 -11.39 9.18 3.81
C TYR A 745 -12.89 9.44 3.82
N ASP A 746 -13.57 9.08 4.91
CA ASP A 746 -15.04 9.16 4.97
C ASP A 746 -15.56 10.57 5.21
N SER A 747 -14.74 11.47 5.72
CA SER A 747 -15.06 12.88 5.84
C SER A 747 -13.79 13.71 5.87
N TRP A 748 -13.82 14.90 5.26
CA TRP A 748 -12.73 15.84 5.39
C TRP A 748 -12.73 16.48 6.77
N SER A 749 -11.97 15.94 7.69
CA SER A 749 -11.61 16.60 8.94
C SER A 749 -10.08 16.59 9.05
N ARG A 750 -9.49 17.76 9.21
CA ARG A 750 -8.04 17.90 9.36
C ARG A 750 -7.49 17.08 10.53
N ASN A 751 -8.28 16.87 11.55
CA ASN A 751 -7.93 16.04 12.71
C ASN A 751 -8.09 14.54 12.43
N GLU A 752 -8.91 14.15 11.46
CA GLU A 752 -9.20 12.76 11.12
C GLU A 752 -8.32 12.22 9.98
N LEU A 753 -7.82 13.09 9.12
CA LEU A 753 -6.88 12.77 8.05
C LEU A 753 -5.72 11.89 8.51
N HIS A 754 -5.22 12.15 9.70
CA HIS A 754 -4.04 11.53 10.25
C HIS A 754 -4.28 10.14 10.83
N LEU A 755 -5.52 9.70 10.87
CA LEU A 755 -5.91 8.47 11.54
C LEU A 755 -6.68 7.50 10.63
N LYS A 756 -7.15 7.96 9.47
CA LYS A 756 -8.17 7.26 8.68
C LYS A 756 -7.95 7.29 7.17
N ASN A 757 -6.83 7.82 6.74
CA ASN A 757 -6.47 7.81 5.33
C ASN A 757 -6.12 6.40 4.89
N ILE A 758 -6.73 5.93 3.82
CA ILE A 758 -6.40 4.68 3.14
C ILE A 758 -6.06 4.98 1.69
N LEU A 759 -5.15 4.19 1.11
CA LEU A 759 -4.99 4.13 -0.34
C LEU A 759 -5.91 3.05 -0.88
N LYS A 760 -6.96 3.48 -1.61
CA LYS A 760 -7.92 2.57 -2.22
C LYS A 760 -7.59 2.35 -3.69
N TYR A 761 -7.60 1.09 -4.10
CA TYR A 761 -7.45 0.69 -5.49
C TYR A 761 -8.80 0.24 -6.07
N GLU A 762 -9.17 0.80 -7.22
CA GLU A 762 -10.38 0.45 -7.98
C GLU A 762 -10.10 0.38 -9.47
N THR A 763 -10.94 -0.36 -10.18
CA THR A 763 -10.86 -0.51 -11.64
C THR A 763 -12.20 -0.16 -12.28
N PHE A 764 -12.16 0.50 -13.43
CA PHE A 764 -13.34 0.97 -14.15
C PHE A 764 -13.22 0.66 -15.63
N SER A 765 -14.26 0.13 -16.23
CA SER A 765 -14.34 0.06 -17.67
C SER A 765 -14.60 1.44 -18.29
N ILE A 766 -14.14 1.67 -19.51
CA ILE A 766 -14.43 2.93 -20.23
C ILE A 766 -15.94 3.17 -20.37
N ASN A 767 -16.73 2.11 -20.59
CA ASN A 767 -18.18 2.23 -20.68
C ASN A 767 -18.82 2.70 -19.37
N GLU A 768 -18.29 2.30 -18.23
CA GLU A 768 -18.73 2.77 -16.91
C GLU A 768 -18.40 4.25 -16.70
N LEU A 769 -17.21 4.69 -17.13
CA LEU A 769 -16.76 6.08 -16.99
C LEU A 769 -17.48 7.05 -17.93
N LYS A 770 -18.09 6.58 -19.03
CA LYS A 770 -18.79 7.42 -20.01
C LYS A 770 -20.14 7.93 -19.47
N LYS A 771 -20.11 8.72 -18.40
CA LYS A 771 -21.29 9.42 -17.89
C LYS A 771 -21.29 10.85 -18.44
N PRO A 772 -22.30 11.26 -19.21
CA PRO A 772 -22.38 12.63 -19.72
C PRO A 772 -22.33 13.65 -18.60
N ILE A 773 -21.65 14.75 -18.85
CA ILE A 773 -21.66 15.89 -17.91
C ILE A 773 -23.09 16.44 -17.95
N SER A 774 -23.77 16.43 -16.80
CA SER A 774 -25.08 17.10 -16.67
C SER A 774 -24.85 18.60 -16.72
N ASN A 775 -25.47 19.27 -17.69
CA ASN A 775 -25.44 20.72 -17.83
C ASN A 775 -26.10 21.41 -16.64
#